data_c99f8afdd93df5fb3c3a5655c84a0864
#
_entry.id   c99f8afdd93df5fb3c3a5655c84a0864
#
_cell.length_a   1.000
_cell.length_b   1.000
_cell.length_c   1.000
_cell.angle_alpha   90.00
_cell.angle_beta   90.00
_cell.angle_gamma   90.00
#
_symmetry.space_group_name_H-M   'P 1'
#
loop_
_entity.id
_entity.type
_entity.pdbx_description
1 polymer ?
#
loop_
_entity_poly.entity_id
_entity_poly.type
_entity_poly.pdbx_seq_one_letter_code
_entity_poly.pdbx_strand_id
1 'polypeptide(L)'
;MKLQLLAAAISFSLVACAANQNTPSSVSQPEKADAVVKAAPAAGMESSDTITLKQIMADPDWLGRAPESWYWGDDNQTVFFKQKREGSPIRDLYRKTTGSEGNGEQVSLANMHAASDMYAVTNDNGTLEAYEFEGNVFVKDLASKKVRQLTFTSAYEYSVMFLADGNIAYRAGNTFYRHDLKTNQVTELANLLIADEPEGIKEPDTYIGKEQHKLIDYVALQHRNAKLAKQQKDALKKGNKAITKTDFYLGEGNKIVHASLSPAGDKLFVSIADDVADRYPNDIMPNYIAGDAQIKSQQVRSRVSDNRKYSETLLMLDLNSMEKAELSYESLPGFDQDVLAKVREENHQREGKEYTSEKQPRDIHVIRANFPIQWHKNGQQLAVMLEAWDNKDRWIATVDFKDNSLVSQHRLHDDAWINWSFNEFGWLNNSDKLYYLSEESGYSHVYVKALGEKASQLTSGKYEVRDLTLSRDEQTLYFKGNKKHPGIYEIYSLDIAKGEVTALTDLGGKNDYQLSNDESKLLIEHSEITMPPELYVQDAVAGATAVRLTHTVSEKFLSLPWTAPSVVAIPSSHQEQPIYTKVYLPKNFDKSAEKRRAVMFTHGAGYLQNAHLGWSVYFREFMFNSMLAQQGYVVMDPDYRASEGYGRDWRTAIYRHMGKPEVQDMRDAVNWVVENANVDKDRVGTYGGSYGGFLTLMSLFTDPDLFQTGAAIRLVSDWAHYNHGYTSNILNTPEDDAIAYERSSPIYFAEGLTKPLLINAPMVDDNVFFQDTVRLVQRLIELEKQDFETAIYPVEPHGFVQPSSWLDEYRRIYKLFETKL
;
A
#
# COMPACT_ATOMS: atom_id res chain seq x y z
N MET A 1 9.93 30.05 0.46
CA MET A 1 9.94 28.79 1.21
C MET A 1 8.56 28.19 1.04
N LYS A 2 8.40 27.23 0.14
CA LYS A 2 7.13 26.52 -0.07
C LYS A 2 7.22 25.22 0.70
N LEU A 3 6.51 25.10 1.81
CA LEU A 3 6.26 23.84 2.51
C LEU A 3 5.33 23.01 1.63
N GLN A 4 5.83 21.91 1.11
CA GLN A 4 5.00 20.81 0.62
C GLN A 4 4.64 19.95 1.83
N LEU A 5 3.42 20.06 2.31
CA LEU A 5 2.81 19.09 3.19
C LEU A 5 2.37 17.90 2.34
N LEU A 6 3.17 16.83 2.34
CA LEU A 6 2.76 15.53 1.85
C LEU A 6 1.85 14.89 2.91
N ALA A 7 0.56 14.87 2.65
CA ALA A 7 -0.30 13.88 3.28
C ALA A 7 0.05 12.52 2.67
N ALA A 8 0.79 11.70 3.41
CA ALA A 8 1.14 10.35 2.98
C ALA A 8 -0.07 9.44 3.21
N ALA A 9 -0.99 9.43 2.25
CA ALA A 9 -1.81 8.26 2.03
C ALA A 9 -0.93 7.25 1.29
N ILE A 10 -0.35 6.29 2.02
CA ILE A 10 0.34 5.16 1.41
C ILE A 10 -0.74 4.14 1.03
N SER A 11 -1.47 4.44 -0.04
CA SER A 11 -1.99 3.39 -0.89
C SER A 11 -0.78 2.85 -1.65
N PHE A 12 -0.39 1.61 -1.44
CA PHE A 12 0.53 0.91 -2.34
C PHE A 12 -0.20 0.61 -3.65
N SER A 13 -0.56 1.68 -4.36
CA SER A 13 -0.81 1.59 -5.78
C SER A 13 0.56 1.64 -6.43
N LEU A 14 0.95 0.57 -7.10
CA LEU A 14 2.03 0.58 -8.07
C LEU A 14 1.65 1.58 -9.17
N VAL A 15 1.98 2.86 -8.97
CA VAL A 15 1.81 3.88 -10.00
C VAL A 15 2.93 3.68 -11.02
N ALA A 16 2.56 3.10 -12.15
CA ALA A 16 3.33 3.27 -13.36
C ALA A 16 3.15 4.73 -13.81
N CYS A 17 4.05 5.61 -13.41
CA CYS A 17 4.13 6.97 -13.97
C CYS A 17 4.57 6.91 -15.42
N ALA A 18 3.68 7.25 -16.34
CA ALA A 18 4.03 7.58 -17.72
C ALA A 18 3.97 9.10 -17.91
N ALA A 19 4.99 9.67 -18.47
CA ALA A 19 5.02 11.07 -18.88
C ALA A 19 5.25 11.21 -20.39
N ASN A 20 4.32 11.90 -21.05
CA ASN A 20 4.34 12.81 -22.22
C ASN A 20 5.21 12.50 -23.46
N GLN A 21 4.81 12.77 -24.69
CA GLN A 21 4.00 13.82 -25.36
C GLN A 21 3.55 13.47 -26.79
N ASN A 22 2.34 13.99 -27.17
CA ASN A 22 1.85 14.62 -28.41
C ASN A 22 1.85 13.89 -29.75
N THR A 23 0.90 13.97 -30.56
CA THR A 23 -0.49 14.41 -30.92
C THR A 23 -0.85 13.92 -32.30
N PRO A 24 -2.01 14.18 -32.98
CA PRO A 24 -3.39 13.81 -32.70
C PRO A 24 -4.17 13.13 -33.86
N SER A 25 -5.42 12.76 -33.56
CA SER A 25 -6.64 12.68 -34.41
C SER A 25 -6.97 11.39 -35.19
N SER A 26 -8.13 10.80 -35.07
CA SER A 26 -9.48 11.11 -35.55
C SER A 26 -10.51 9.99 -35.21
N VAL A 27 -11.76 10.38 -35.15
CA VAL A 27 -12.99 9.76 -34.65
C VAL A 27 -13.59 8.72 -35.57
N SER A 28 -14.23 7.66 -35.03
CA SER A 28 -15.53 7.12 -35.59
C SER A 28 -16.24 6.18 -34.56
N GLN A 29 -17.54 6.05 -34.71
CA GLN A 29 -18.67 5.72 -33.84
C GLN A 29 -19.06 4.21 -33.73
N PRO A 30 -20.14 3.83 -32.97
CA PRO A 30 -20.19 2.74 -32.02
C PRO A 30 -20.97 1.48 -32.42
N GLU A 31 -20.86 0.40 -31.65
CA GLU A 31 -21.74 -0.77 -31.76
C GLU A 31 -22.16 -1.37 -30.39
N LYS A 32 -23.20 -2.20 -30.38
CA LYS A 32 -24.19 -2.53 -29.36
C LYS A 32 -23.76 -3.48 -28.26
N ALA A 33 -24.42 -3.37 -27.11
CA ALA A 33 -24.23 -4.17 -25.90
C ALA A 33 -24.77 -5.62 -26.03
N ASP A 34 -23.96 -6.59 -25.53
CA ASP A 34 -24.37 -7.99 -25.43
C ASP A 34 -24.16 -8.57 -24.01
N ALA A 35 -25.06 -9.47 -23.63
CA ALA A 35 -25.07 -10.16 -22.34
C ALA A 35 -23.96 -11.22 -22.24
N VAL A 36 -23.32 -11.33 -21.08
CA VAL A 36 -22.19 -12.23 -20.83
C VAL A 36 -22.63 -13.70 -20.81
N VAL A 37 -22.19 -14.43 -21.80
CA VAL A 37 -22.18 -15.89 -21.83
C VAL A 37 -20.81 -16.34 -21.27
N LYS A 38 -20.79 -17.38 -20.43
CA LYS A 38 -19.54 -18.04 -19.98
C LYS A 38 -18.61 -18.21 -21.17
N ALA A 39 -17.42 -17.63 -21.10
CA ALA A 39 -16.44 -17.70 -22.16
C ALA A 39 -16.03 -19.16 -22.39
N ALA A 40 -16.51 -19.73 -23.47
CA ALA A 40 -15.85 -20.82 -24.15
C ALA A 40 -14.64 -20.24 -24.89
N PRO A 41 -13.52 -20.96 -25.04
CA PRO A 41 -12.37 -20.46 -25.78
C PRO A 41 -12.82 -20.09 -27.20
N ALA A 42 -12.54 -18.86 -27.60
CA ALA A 42 -12.85 -18.36 -28.92
C ALA A 42 -12.28 -19.26 -30.00
N ALA A 43 -13.15 -19.86 -30.78
CA ALA A 43 -12.76 -20.65 -31.95
C ALA A 43 -12.17 -19.74 -33.02
N GLY A 44 -10.91 -20.00 -33.36
CA GLY A 44 -10.20 -19.70 -34.56
C GLY A 44 -10.61 -18.53 -35.45
N MET A 45 -9.98 -17.38 -35.24
CA MET A 45 -9.55 -16.54 -36.35
C MET A 45 -8.05 -16.74 -36.51
N GLU A 46 -7.60 -17.27 -37.63
CA GLU A 46 -6.20 -17.29 -38.01
C GLU A 46 -5.75 -15.84 -38.26
N SER A 47 -5.21 -15.20 -37.23
CA SER A 47 -4.58 -13.89 -37.34
C SER A 47 -3.14 -14.10 -37.85
N SER A 48 -2.81 -13.41 -38.93
CA SER A 48 -1.44 -13.37 -39.49
C SER A 48 -0.48 -12.50 -38.65
N ASP A 49 -0.94 -11.93 -37.54
CA ASP A 49 -0.15 -11.01 -36.74
C ASP A 49 0.68 -11.77 -35.69
N THR A 50 1.98 -11.80 -35.89
CA THR A 50 2.94 -12.29 -34.89
C THR A 50 3.18 -11.24 -33.80
N ILE A 51 3.23 -11.67 -32.55
CA ILE A 51 3.62 -10.82 -31.43
C ILE A 51 5.10 -10.43 -31.59
N THR A 52 5.39 -9.14 -31.59
CA THR A 52 6.76 -8.62 -31.73
C THR A 52 7.21 -7.90 -30.45
N LEU A 53 8.49 -8.01 -30.11
CA LEU A 53 9.06 -7.35 -28.96
C LEU A 53 8.83 -5.82 -28.98
N LYS A 54 8.94 -5.20 -30.17
CA LYS A 54 8.67 -3.76 -30.33
C LYS A 54 7.27 -3.37 -29.95
N GLN A 55 6.28 -4.21 -30.27
CA GLN A 55 4.87 -3.94 -29.95
C GLN A 55 4.58 -4.09 -28.47
N ILE A 56 5.03 -5.20 -27.86
CA ILE A 56 4.71 -5.48 -26.45
C ILE A 56 5.44 -4.55 -25.48
N MET A 57 6.52 -3.90 -25.91
CA MET A 57 7.27 -2.91 -25.13
C MET A 57 6.90 -1.45 -25.51
N ALA A 58 5.94 -1.24 -26.39
CA ALA A 58 5.43 0.08 -26.74
C ALA A 58 4.67 0.74 -25.56
N ASP A 59 4.27 2.00 -25.72
CA ASP A 59 3.41 2.68 -24.76
C ASP A 59 2.13 1.83 -24.55
N PRO A 60 1.73 1.53 -23.31
CA PRO A 60 0.63 0.62 -23.02
C PRO A 60 -0.75 1.09 -23.52
N ASP A 61 -0.90 2.33 -23.96
CA ASP A 61 -2.17 2.83 -24.54
C ASP A 61 -2.70 1.96 -25.70
N TRP A 62 -1.82 1.23 -26.36
CA TRP A 62 -2.24 0.30 -27.40
C TRP A 62 -3.01 -0.93 -26.91
N LEU A 63 -2.92 -1.28 -25.60
CA LEU A 63 -3.73 -2.34 -25.00
C LEU A 63 -5.19 -1.88 -24.79
N GLY A 64 -5.39 -0.59 -24.72
CA GLY A 64 -6.59 0.05 -24.23
C GLY A 64 -6.25 0.84 -22.94
N ARG A 65 -7.18 1.64 -22.50
CA ARG A 65 -7.01 2.52 -21.35
C ARG A 65 -8.06 2.15 -20.30
N ALA A 66 -7.71 1.23 -19.43
CA ALA A 66 -8.60 0.74 -18.40
C ALA A 66 -9.15 1.87 -17.52
N PRO A 67 -10.37 1.75 -16.97
CA PRO A 67 -10.89 2.68 -15.97
C PRO A 67 -10.06 2.58 -14.68
N GLU A 68 -9.75 3.75 -14.08
CA GLU A 68 -8.99 3.88 -12.84
C GLU A 68 -9.83 4.66 -11.82
N SER A 69 -9.64 4.45 -10.53
CA SER A 69 -10.30 5.22 -9.45
C SER A 69 -11.81 5.32 -9.64
N TRP A 70 -12.43 4.19 -9.83
CA TRP A 70 -13.86 4.08 -10.09
C TRP A 70 -14.68 4.07 -8.80
N TYR A 71 -15.88 4.68 -8.85
CA TYR A 71 -16.79 4.77 -7.71
C TYR A 71 -18.22 5.05 -8.11
N TRP A 72 -19.16 4.73 -7.21
CA TRP A 72 -20.57 5.04 -7.40
C TRP A 72 -20.85 6.53 -7.23
N GLY A 73 -21.69 7.06 -8.09
CA GLY A 73 -22.39 8.32 -7.83
C GLY A 73 -23.50 8.17 -6.79
N ASP A 74 -24.06 9.29 -6.40
CA ASP A 74 -25.09 9.41 -5.36
C ASP A 74 -26.49 8.93 -5.77
N ASP A 75 -26.68 8.47 -7.00
CA ASP A 75 -27.97 8.02 -7.56
C ASP A 75 -28.08 6.48 -7.69
N ASN A 76 -27.06 5.73 -7.25
CA ASN A 76 -26.97 4.27 -7.37
C ASN A 76 -27.10 3.74 -8.83
N GLN A 77 -26.87 4.60 -9.82
CA GLN A 77 -26.95 4.30 -11.25
C GLN A 77 -25.78 4.85 -12.04
N THR A 78 -25.23 5.98 -11.61
CA THR A 78 -24.07 6.60 -12.23
C THR A 78 -22.79 6.08 -11.59
N VAL A 79 -21.85 5.68 -12.44
CA VAL A 79 -20.49 5.30 -12.05
C VAL A 79 -19.54 6.36 -12.57
N PHE A 80 -18.66 6.83 -11.70
CA PHE A 80 -17.54 7.69 -12.06
C PHE A 80 -16.26 6.87 -12.13
N PHE A 81 -15.38 7.23 -13.05
CA PHE A 81 -14.03 6.66 -13.15
C PHE A 81 -13.09 7.63 -13.85
N LYS A 82 -11.81 7.51 -13.54
CA LYS A 82 -10.76 8.21 -14.27
C LYS A 82 -10.28 7.34 -15.43
N GLN A 83 -9.95 7.98 -16.55
CA GLN A 83 -9.34 7.29 -17.69
C GLN A 83 -8.21 8.14 -18.26
N LYS A 84 -7.08 7.49 -18.51
CA LYS A 84 -5.91 8.13 -19.13
C LYS A 84 -6.31 8.67 -20.51
N ARG A 85 -5.95 9.93 -20.79
CA ARG A 85 -6.11 10.53 -22.11
C ARG A 85 -5.08 9.91 -23.06
N GLU A 86 -5.49 9.63 -24.29
CA GLU A 86 -4.60 9.03 -25.29
C GLU A 86 -3.34 9.85 -25.53
N GLY A 87 -2.19 9.19 -25.49
CA GLY A 87 -0.87 9.82 -25.68
C GLY A 87 -0.50 10.85 -24.62
N SER A 88 -1.16 10.88 -23.47
CA SER A 88 -0.96 11.88 -22.41
C SER A 88 -0.96 11.23 -21.03
N PRO A 89 -0.21 11.77 -20.05
CA PRO A 89 -0.28 11.29 -18.66
C PRO A 89 -1.54 11.78 -17.93
N ILE A 90 -2.31 12.68 -18.54
CA ILE A 90 -3.49 13.28 -17.92
C ILE A 90 -4.59 12.23 -17.84
N ARG A 91 -5.32 12.24 -16.73
CA ARG A 91 -6.49 11.43 -16.48
C ARG A 91 -7.71 12.31 -16.39
N ASP A 92 -8.68 12.05 -17.27
CA ASP A 92 -9.95 12.75 -17.26
C ASP A 92 -10.97 11.96 -16.45
N LEU A 93 -11.89 12.65 -15.79
CA LEU A 93 -13.01 12.05 -15.09
C LEU A 93 -14.14 11.77 -16.10
N TYR A 94 -14.63 10.54 -16.08
CA TYR A 94 -15.78 10.09 -16.87
C TYR A 94 -16.92 9.71 -15.94
N ARG A 95 -18.14 9.79 -16.47
CA ARG A 95 -19.33 9.25 -15.83
C ARG A 95 -20.06 8.32 -16.79
N LYS A 96 -20.61 7.26 -16.26
CA LYS A 96 -21.44 6.31 -17.03
C LYS A 96 -22.63 5.87 -16.23
N THR A 97 -23.81 6.01 -16.80
CA THR A 97 -25.04 5.45 -16.22
C THR A 97 -25.16 3.98 -16.56
N THR A 98 -25.51 3.14 -15.58
CA THR A 98 -25.75 1.71 -15.80
C THR A 98 -26.83 1.50 -16.85
N GLY A 99 -26.60 0.55 -17.77
CA GLY A 99 -27.52 0.28 -18.90
C GLY A 99 -27.44 1.27 -20.07
N SER A 100 -26.65 2.34 -20.01
CA SER A 100 -26.41 3.22 -21.16
C SER A 100 -25.39 2.62 -22.14
N GLU A 101 -25.45 3.02 -23.40
CA GLU A 101 -24.48 2.62 -24.44
C GLU A 101 -23.16 3.38 -24.32
N GLY A 102 -22.09 2.87 -24.96
CA GLY A 102 -20.75 3.46 -25.01
C GLY A 102 -19.94 3.35 -23.72
N ASN A 103 -18.77 4.00 -23.66
CA ASN A 103 -17.84 3.93 -22.52
C ASN A 103 -17.98 5.09 -21.52
N GLY A 104 -19.06 5.87 -21.60
CA GLY A 104 -19.29 7.00 -20.71
C GLY A 104 -18.98 8.37 -21.34
N GLU A 105 -19.30 9.41 -20.60
CA GLU A 105 -19.11 10.81 -20.97
C GLU A 105 -18.04 11.46 -20.09
N GLN A 106 -17.15 12.25 -20.69
CA GLN A 106 -16.19 13.03 -19.93
C GLN A 106 -16.90 14.12 -19.12
N VAL A 107 -16.60 14.19 -17.83
CA VAL A 107 -17.04 15.27 -16.96
C VAL A 107 -16.26 16.54 -17.30
N SER A 108 -16.96 17.62 -17.60
CA SER A 108 -16.27 18.89 -17.89
C SER A 108 -15.54 19.42 -16.65
N LEU A 109 -14.38 20.02 -16.85
CA LEU A 109 -13.59 20.61 -15.76
C LEU A 109 -14.41 21.62 -14.93
N ALA A 110 -15.30 22.37 -15.55
CA ALA A 110 -16.19 23.32 -14.88
C ALA A 110 -17.17 22.67 -13.91
N ASN A 111 -17.49 21.40 -14.09
CA ASN A 111 -18.49 20.67 -13.32
C ASN A 111 -17.88 19.56 -12.43
N MET A 112 -16.57 19.39 -12.41
CA MET A 112 -15.92 18.34 -11.60
C MET A 112 -16.27 18.42 -10.12
N HIS A 113 -16.40 19.62 -9.57
CA HIS A 113 -16.79 19.83 -8.17
C HIS A 113 -18.20 19.31 -7.85
N ALA A 114 -19.06 19.05 -8.84
CA ALA A 114 -20.40 18.50 -8.62
C ALA A 114 -20.42 16.96 -8.67
N ALA A 115 -19.37 16.33 -9.17
CA ALA A 115 -19.14 14.91 -9.01
C ALA A 115 -18.64 14.68 -7.58
N SER A 116 -19.32 13.82 -6.82
CA SER A 116 -18.88 13.42 -5.49
C SER A 116 -17.50 12.77 -5.56
N ASP A 117 -16.76 12.83 -4.46
CA ASP A 117 -15.49 12.10 -4.34
C ASP A 117 -15.76 10.67 -3.87
N MET A 118 -14.82 9.77 -4.16
CA MET A 118 -14.83 8.39 -3.64
C MET A 118 -14.74 8.33 -2.10
N TYR A 119 -14.28 9.41 -1.45
CA TYR A 119 -14.20 9.56 0.01
C TYR A 119 -15.31 10.44 0.59
N ALA A 120 -16.35 10.72 -0.19
CA ALA A 120 -17.48 11.50 0.30
C ALA A 120 -18.16 10.80 1.47
N VAL A 121 -18.55 11.57 2.46
CA VAL A 121 -19.25 11.07 3.65
C VAL A 121 -20.72 11.48 3.63
N THR A 122 -21.59 10.57 4.01
CA THR A 122 -23.03 10.81 4.08
C THR A 122 -23.45 10.98 5.53
N ASN A 123 -24.36 11.92 5.79
CA ASN A 123 -24.93 12.07 7.13
C ASN A 123 -25.83 10.88 7.52
N ASP A 124 -26.10 10.73 8.82
CA ASP A 124 -26.83 9.58 9.39
C ASP A 124 -28.18 9.28 8.75
N ASN A 125 -28.89 10.30 8.30
CA ASN A 125 -30.21 10.14 7.70
C ASN A 125 -30.18 10.02 6.16
N GLY A 126 -28.99 10.00 5.55
CA GLY A 126 -28.83 9.79 4.10
C GLY A 126 -29.32 10.95 3.25
N THR A 127 -29.40 12.17 3.78
CA THR A 127 -29.94 13.33 3.05
C THR A 127 -28.89 14.26 2.50
N LEU A 128 -27.71 14.30 3.12
CA LEU A 128 -26.61 15.16 2.75
C LEU A 128 -25.35 14.32 2.55
N GLU A 129 -24.55 14.73 1.60
CA GLU A 129 -23.20 14.23 1.34
C GLU A 129 -22.21 15.39 1.47
N ALA A 130 -21.06 15.15 2.13
CA ALA A 130 -20.00 16.14 2.26
C ALA A 130 -18.68 15.56 1.73
N TYR A 131 -17.90 16.38 1.06
CA TYR A 131 -16.65 15.98 0.42
C TYR A 131 -15.70 17.17 0.25
N GLU A 132 -14.47 16.84 -0.08
CA GLU A 132 -13.42 17.78 -0.46
C GLU A 132 -13.24 17.79 -1.97
N PHE A 133 -13.06 18.98 -2.53
CA PHE A 133 -12.63 19.14 -3.92
C PHE A 133 -11.63 20.29 -4.02
N GLU A 134 -10.44 19.99 -4.51
CA GLU A 134 -9.33 20.94 -4.67
C GLU A 134 -9.04 21.76 -3.40
N GLY A 135 -9.05 21.09 -2.25
CA GLY A 135 -8.78 21.68 -0.96
C GLY A 135 -9.92 22.51 -0.35
N ASN A 136 -11.12 22.45 -0.90
CA ASN A 136 -12.29 23.11 -0.36
C ASN A 136 -13.40 22.13 0.01
N VAL A 137 -14.20 22.48 1.00
CA VAL A 137 -15.30 21.66 1.51
C VAL A 137 -16.60 21.95 0.79
N PHE A 138 -17.26 20.92 0.36
CA PHE A 138 -18.57 20.96 -0.30
C PHE A 138 -19.59 20.13 0.46
N VAL A 139 -20.85 20.52 0.33
CA VAL A 139 -22.00 19.73 0.77
C VAL A 139 -23.03 19.66 -0.35
N LYS A 140 -23.57 18.47 -0.56
CA LYS A 140 -24.58 18.18 -1.56
C LYS A 140 -25.86 17.67 -0.90
N ASP A 141 -27.00 18.27 -1.27
CA ASP A 141 -28.31 17.75 -0.91
C ASP A 141 -28.69 16.64 -1.89
N LEU A 142 -28.82 15.42 -1.38
CA LEU A 142 -28.97 14.22 -2.21
C LEU A 142 -30.34 14.16 -2.92
N ALA A 143 -31.35 14.79 -2.38
CA ALA A 143 -32.68 14.84 -3.00
C ALA A 143 -32.77 15.86 -4.14
N SER A 144 -32.29 17.08 -3.90
CA SER A 144 -32.34 18.17 -4.90
C SER A 144 -31.13 18.21 -5.82
N LYS A 145 -30.08 17.41 -5.53
CA LYS A 145 -28.76 17.42 -6.21
C LYS A 145 -28.04 18.77 -6.14
N LYS A 146 -28.46 19.64 -5.26
CA LYS A 146 -27.87 20.97 -5.11
C LYS A 146 -26.56 20.90 -4.34
N VAL A 147 -25.50 21.37 -4.96
CA VAL A 147 -24.17 21.48 -4.36
C VAL A 147 -23.97 22.89 -3.77
N ARG A 148 -23.42 22.96 -2.58
CA ARG A 148 -23.02 24.18 -1.89
C ARG A 148 -21.57 24.10 -1.47
N GLN A 149 -20.74 25.03 -1.91
CA GLN A 149 -19.38 25.18 -1.44
C GLN A 149 -19.40 25.86 -0.07
N LEU A 150 -18.76 25.26 0.91
CA LEU A 150 -18.73 25.77 2.29
C LEU A 150 -17.49 26.62 2.58
N THR A 151 -16.35 26.27 1.98
CA THR A 151 -15.12 27.04 2.12
C THR A 151 -14.66 27.55 0.76
N PHE A 152 -14.02 28.70 0.77
CA PHE A 152 -13.45 29.32 -0.44
C PHE A 152 -12.14 30.00 -0.05
N THR A 153 -11.14 29.18 0.23
CA THR A 153 -9.86 29.63 0.78
C THR A 153 -8.69 29.08 -0.04
N SER A 154 -7.50 29.60 0.21
CA SER A 154 -6.26 29.05 -0.34
C SER A 154 -5.63 28.00 0.59
N ALA A 155 -6.23 27.74 1.75
CA ALA A 155 -5.86 26.63 2.61
C ALA A 155 -6.34 25.32 1.99
N TYR A 156 -5.68 24.23 2.33
CA TYR A 156 -6.16 22.90 1.96
C TYR A 156 -6.95 22.34 3.13
N GLU A 157 -8.28 22.26 2.95
CA GLU A 157 -9.19 21.66 3.92
C GLU A 157 -9.34 20.16 3.60
N TYR A 158 -9.35 19.34 4.64
CA TYR A 158 -9.44 17.88 4.53
C TYR A 158 -10.06 17.26 5.78
N SER A 159 -10.18 15.92 5.83
CA SER A 159 -10.83 15.20 6.93
C SER A 159 -12.24 15.69 7.19
N VAL A 160 -13.01 15.84 6.12
CA VAL A 160 -14.41 16.27 6.17
C VAL A 160 -15.26 15.20 6.83
N MET A 161 -16.07 15.56 7.82
CA MET A 161 -16.97 14.65 8.51
C MET A 161 -18.26 15.34 8.98
N PHE A 162 -19.34 14.58 9.12
CA PHE A 162 -20.51 15.03 9.83
C PHE A 162 -20.32 14.84 11.32
N LEU A 163 -20.69 15.86 12.10
CA LEU A 163 -20.80 15.76 13.54
C LEU A 163 -22.18 15.22 13.94
N ALA A 164 -22.30 14.68 15.15
CA ALA A 164 -23.56 14.15 15.68
C ALA A 164 -24.70 15.18 15.73
N ASP A 165 -24.38 16.47 15.71
CA ASP A 165 -25.38 17.57 15.66
C ASP A 165 -25.81 17.91 14.22
N GLY A 166 -25.30 17.17 13.22
CA GLY A 166 -25.59 17.32 11.79
C GLY A 166 -24.81 18.45 11.10
N ASN A 167 -23.86 19.09 11.78
CA ASN A 167 -22.95 20.05 11.20
C ASN A 167 -21.72 19.37 10.62
N ILE A 168 -20.88 20.11 9.90
CA ILE A 168 -19.68 19.58 9.27
C ILE A 168 -18.46 20.02 10.05
N ALA A 169 -17.55 19.09 10.31
CA ALA A 169 -16.20 19.39 10.75
C ALA A 169 -15.19 19.09 9.63
N TYR A 170 -14.11 19.84 9.62
CA TYR A 170 -12.98 19.67 8.72
C TYR A 170 -11.69 20.19 9.36
N ARG A 171 -10.57 19.85 8.78
CA ARG A 171 -9.25 20.26 9.23
C ARG A 171 -8.55 21.12 8.16
N ALA A 172 -7.87 22.18 8.58
CA ALA A 172 -6.94 22.95 7.73
C ALA A 172 -5.62 23.11 8.48
N GLY A 173 -4.55 22.52 7.94
CA GLY A 173 -3.27 22.41 8.64
C GLY A 173 -3.42 21.70 9.99
N ASN A 174 -3.11 22.37 11.09
CA ASN A 174 -3.25 21.83 12.44
C ASN A 174 -4.50 22.31 13.20
N THR A 175 -5.43 22.93 12.51
CA THR A 175 -6.63 23.52 13.10
C THR A 175 -7.88 22.78 12.66
N PHE A 176 -8.73 22.46 13.60
CA PHE A 176 -10.05 21.83 13.39
C PHE A 176 -11.15 22.88 13.46
N TYR A 177 -12.07 22.81 12.51
CA TYR A 177 -13.18 23.73 12.36
C TYR A 177 -14.51 22.99 12.36
N ARG A 178 -15.56 23.65 12.86
CA ARG A 178 -16.96 23.27 12.73
C ARG A 178 -17.68 24.31 11.89
N HIS A 179 -18.39 23.87 10.87
CA HIS A 179 -19.24 24.71 10.03
C HIS A 179 -20.71 24.42 10.35
N ASP A 180 -21.41 25.40 10.89
CA ASP A 180 -22.84 25.30 11.12
C ASP A 180 -23.61 25.48 9.81
N LEU A 181 -24.31 24.41 9.36
CA LEU A 181 -24.99 24.39 8.06
C LEU A 181 -26.22 25.32 7.98
N LYS A 182 -26.76 25.72 9.12
CA LYS A 182 -27.97 26.59 9.21
C LYS A 182 -27.58 28.06 9.21
N THR A 183 -26.56 28.41 9.98
CA THR A 183 -26.15 29.80 10.17
C THR A 183 -24.98 30.22 9.27
N ASN A 184 -24.30 29.26 8.67
CA ASN A 184 -23.01 29.42 7.96
C ASN A 184 -21.88 29.96 8.87
N GLN A 185 -22.01 29.83 10.20
CA GLN A 185 -20.96 30.22 11.12
C GLN A 185 -19.87 29.15 11.12
N VAL A 186 -18.61 29.57 10.99
CA VAL A 186 -17.45 28.73 11.20
C VAL A 186 -16.91 28.99 12.61
N THR A 187 -16.67 27.91 13.33
CA THR A 187 -16.09 27.94 14.68
C THR A 187 -14.84 27.08 14.70
N GLU A 188 -13.77 27.62 15.26
CA GLU A 188 -12.56 26.86 15.53
C GLU A 188 -12.79 25.96 16.75
N LEU A 189 -12.53 24.65 16.60
CA LEU A 189 -12.68 23.65 17.66
C LEU A 189 -11.37 23.44 18.42
N ALA A 190 -10.26 23.28 17.68
CA ALA A 190 -8.95 23.06 18.24
C ALA A 190 -7.87 23.58 17.31
N ASN A 191 -6.83 24.19 17.87
CA ASN A 191 -5.62 24.60 17.18
C ASN A 191 -4.42 23.92 17.84
N LEU A 192 -3.77 23.01 17.13
CA LEU A 192 -2.64 22.21 17.61
C LEU A 192 -1.33 22.91 17.32
N LEU A 193 -0.64 23.36 18.36
CA LEU A 193 0.59 24.15 18.27
C LEU A 193 1.80 23.29 18.64
N ILE A 194 2.75 23.17 17.70
CA ILE A 194 4.06 22.58 17.97
C ILE A 194 4.93 23.65 18.60
N ALA A 195 4.68 23.89 19.85
CA ALA A 195 5.36 24.87 20.69
C ALA A 195 5.14 24.49 22.15
N ASP A 196 6.02 24.97 23.00
CA ASP A 196 5.79 24.90 24.44
C ASP A 196 4.73 25.91 24.88
N GLU A 197 4.02 25.56 25.96
CA GLU A 197 3.07 26.50 26.54
C GLU A 197 3.78 27.76 27.00
N PRO A 198 3.24 28.96 26.65
CA PRO A 198 3.90 30.20 27.00
C PRO A 198 4.09 30.33 28.52
N GLU A 199 5.33 30.43 28.92
CA GLU A 199 5.66 30.62 30.33
C GLU A 199 5.06 31.90 30.88
N GLY A 200 4.73 31.87 32.15
CA GLY A 200 4.33 33.08 32.88
C GLY A 200 5.43 34.13 32.90
N ILE A 201 5.10 35.32 33.32
CA ILE A 201 6.12 36.37 33.57
C ILE A 201 7.00 35.87 34.72
N LYS A 202 8.25 35.45 34.40
CA LYS A 202 9.21 34.91 35.40
C LYS A 202 9.75 36.03 36.26
N GLU A 203 9.90 35.76 37.58
CA GLU A 203 10.67 36.61 38.45
C GLU A 203 12.15 36.47 38.09
N PRO A 204 12.95 37.55 38.23
CA PRO A 204 14.37 37.43 38.01
C PRO A 204 15.00 36.47 39.02
N ASP A 205 15.68 35.45 38.49
CA ASP A 205 16.30 34.40 39.30
C ASP A 205 17.82 34.60 39.54
N THR A 206 18.48 35.32 38.64
CA THR A 206 19.90 35.63 38.73
C THR A 206 20.14 36.79 39.74
N TYR A 207 21.33 36.86 40.34
CA TYR A 207 21.74 37.97 41.22
C TYR A 207 21.62 39.33 40.51
N ILE A 208 22.18 39.42 39.30
CA ILE A 208 22.18 40.66 38.53
C ILE A 208 20.73 41.04 38.16
N GLY A 209 19.90 40.11 37.77
CA GLY A 209 18.50 40.34 37.46
C GLY A 209 17.71 40.89 38.64
N LYS A 210 17.92 40.31 39.84
CA LYS A 210 17.33 40.80 41.10
C LYS A 210 17.81 42.21 41.49
N GLU A 211 19.09 42.46 41.40
CA GLU A 211 19.65 43.81 41.65
C GLU A 211 19.17 44.84 40.62
N GLN A 212 19.05 44.46 39.35
CA GLN A 212 18.48 45.32 38.28
C GLN A 212 17.04 45.76 38.61
N HIS A 213 16.21 44.81 39.06
CA HIS A 213 14.82 45.10 39.48
C HIS A 213 14.75 45.95 40.75
N LYS A 214 15.73 45.81 41.64
CA LYS A 214 15.83 46.54 42.88
C LYS A 214 16.35 47.96 42.69
N LEU A 215 17.27 48.15 41.74
CA LEU A 215 18.00 49.42 41.56
C LEU A 215 17.41 50.29 40.47
N ILE A 216 16.70 49.71 39.49
CA ILE A 216 16.18 50.44 38.33
C ILE A 216 14.64 50.35 38.36
N ASP A 217 14.03 51.38 38.86
CA ASP A 217 12.58 51.50 39.03
C ASP A 217 11.81 51.26 37.72
N TYR A 218 12.38 51.67 36.60
CA TYR A 218 11.79 51.47 35.27
C TYR A 218 11.68 49.98 34.96
N VAL A 219 12.69 49.16 35.22
CA VAL A 219 12.69 47.73 34.99
C VAL A 219 11.63 47.04 35.86
N ALA A 220 11.61 47.41 37.14
CA ALA A 220 10.59 46.91 38.08
C ALA A 220 9.20 47.31 37.68
N LEU A 221 8.98 48.56 37.19
CA LEU A 221 7.70 49.02 36.66
C LEU A 221 7.28 48.22 35.41
N GLN A 222 8.15 48.01 34.45
CA GLN A 222 7.85 47.23 33.24
C GLN A 222 7.43 45.81 33.61
N HIS A 223 8.15 45.14 34.51
CA HIS A 223 7.80 43.82 34.98
C HIS A 223 6.44 43.76 35.66
N ARG A 224 6.14 44.70 36.55
CA ARG A 224 4.79 44.79 37.19
C ARG A 224 3.71 45.02 36.15
N ASN A 225 3.92 45.92 35.21
CA ASN A 225 2.95 46.19 34.14
C ASN A 225 2.72 44.95 33.26
N ALA A 226 3.75 44.22 32.91
CA ALA A 226 3.65 42.99 32.16
C ALA A 226 2.81 41.93 32.92
N LYS A 227 3.05 41.78 34.24
CA LYS A 227 2.25 40.90 35.10
C LYS A 227 0.76 41.32 35.13
N LEU A 228 0.50 42.61 35.32
CA LEU A 228 -0.89 43.11 35.38
C LEU A 228 -1.60 42.91 34.03
N ALA A 229 -0.88 43.23 32.92
CA ALA A 229 -1.46 43.01 31.59
C ALA A 229 -1.75 41.52 31.32
N LYS A 230 -0.84 40.62 31.73
CA LYS A 230 -1.07 39.17 31.62
C LYS A 230 -2.26 38.76 32.49
N GLN A 231 -2.32 39.16 33.74
CA GLN A 231 -3.42 38.83 34.64
C GLN A 231 -4.78 39.30 34.07
N GLN A 232 -4.84 40.52 33.53
CA GLN A 232 -6.05 41.02 32.89
C GLN A 232 -6.43 40.19 31.67
N LYS A 233 -5.46 39.84 30.82
CA LYS A 233 -5.68 38.99 29.64
C LYS A 233 -6.17 37.62 30.01
N ASP A 234 -5.57 37.01 31.02
CA ASP A 234 -5.98 35.69 31.52
C ASP A 234 -7.38 35.73 32.15
N ALA A 235 -7.66 36.76 32.93
CA ALA A 235 -9.00 36.98 33.51
C ALA A 235 -10.08 37.19 32.43
N LEU A 236 -9.73 37.96 31.39
CA LEU A 236 -10.59 38.17 30.23
C LEU A 236 -10.85 36.84 29.48
N LYS A 237 -9.80 36.08 29.17
CA LYS A 237 -9.94 34.77 28.58
C LYS A 237 -10.79 33.83 29.42
N LYS A 238 -10.64 33.85 30.74
CA LYS A 238 -11.41 33.00 31.67
C LYS A 238 -12.88 33.44 31.80
N GLY A 239 -13.14 34.72 31.82
CA GLY A 239 -14.46 35.30 32.15
C GLY A 239 -15.35 35.58 30.94
N ASN A 240 -14.78 35.74 29.76
CA ASN A 240 -15.52 36.14 28.57
C ASN A 240 -15.70 34.96 27.59
N LYS A 241 -16.97 34.52 27.46
CA LYS A 241 -17.32 33.41 26.55
C LYS A 241 -17.16 33.70 25.03
N ALA A 242 -17.03 34.99 24.68
CA ALA A 242 -16.82 35.37 23.29
C ALA A 242 -15.36 35.21 22.85
N ILE A 243 -14.46 34.88 23.76
CA ILE A 243 -13.04 34.64 23.43
C ILE A 243 -12.83 33.17 23.18
N THR A 244 -12.38 32.85 21.99
CA THR A 244 -12.02 31.48 21.56
C THR A 244 -10.85 30.95 22.39
N LYS A 245 -10.97 29.72 22.86
CA LYS A 245 -9.93 28.98 23.58
C LYS A 245 -9.79 27.64 22.90
N THR A 246 -8.83 27.55 22.00
CA THR A 246 -8.66 26.39 21.13
C THR A 246 -7.20 25.95 21.00
N ASP A 247 -6.28 26.73 21.59
CA ASP A 247 -4.85 26.43 21.51
C ASP A 247 -4.45 25.27 22.43
N PHE A 248 -3.94 24.19 21.84
CA PHE A 248 -3.29 23.09 22.56
C PHE A 248 -1.79 23.07 22.21
N TYR A 249 -0.95 23.22 23.22
CA TYR A 249 0.50 23.20 23.09
C TYR A 249 1.01 21.77 23.21
N LEU A 250 1.71 21.29 22.20
CA LEU A 250 2.16 19.91 22.05
C LEU A 250 3.66 19.73 22.29
N GLY A 251 4.38 20.78 22.69
CA GLY A 251 5.82 20.81 22.91
C GLY A 251 6.63 21.18 21.66
N GLU A 252 7.69 21.97 21.87
CA GLU A 252 8.65 22.27 20.83
C GLU A 252 9.46 21.02 20.44
N GLY A 253 9.79 20.85 19.16
CA GLY A 253 10.57 19.71 18.65
C GLY A 253 9.76 18.45 18.39
N ASN A 254 8.43 18.48 18.57
CA ASN A 254 7.53 17.41 18.18
C ASN A 254 6.99 17.61 16.75
N LYS A 255 6.41 16.56 16.21
CA LYS A 255 5.55 16.58 15.02
C LYS A 255 4.25 15.83 15.32
N ILE A 256 3.15 16.31 14.75
CA ILE A 256 1.88 15.61 14.80
C ILE A 256 1.92 14.48 13.77
N VAL A 257 1.66 13.26 14.21
CA VAL A 257 1.57 12.08 13.33
C VAL A 257 0.12 11.82 12.96
N HIS A 258 -0.76 11.74 13.96
CA HIS A 258 -2.19 11.57 13.77
C HIS A 258 -2.98 12.59 14.57
N ALA A 259 -4.16 12.96 14.07
CA ALA A 259 -5.16 13.72 14.82
C ALA A 259 -6.56 13.36 14.32
N SER A 260 -7.47 12.98 15.22
CA SER A 260 -8.81 12.50 14.90
C SER A 260 -9.84 13.07 15.86
N LEU A 261 -10.83 13.79 15.29
CA LEU A 261 -11.92 14.42 16.04
C LEU A 261 -13.03 13.41 16.34
N SER A 262 -13.59 13.48 17.54
CA SER A 262 -14.77 12.69 17.91
C SER A 262 -16.01 13.10 17.10
N PRO A 263 -16.93 12.17 16.79
CA PRO A 263 -18.22 12.52 16.17
C PRO A 263 -19.05 13.54 16.95
N ALA A 264 -18.86 13.59 18.27
CA ALA A 264 -19.51 14.62 19.12
C ALA A 264 -18.87 16.00 19.00
N GLY A 265 -17.65 16.10 18.42
CA GLY A 265 -16.91 17.35 18.29
C GLY A 265 -16.37 17.88 19.61
N ASP A 266 -16.27 17.06 20.66
CA ASP A 266 -15.88 17.43 22.01
C ASP A 266 -14.53 16.88 22.46
N LYS A 267 -13.97 15.91 21.74
CA LYS A 267 -12.69 15.27 22.03
C LYS A 267 -11.84 15.16 20.78
N LEU A 268 -10.53 15.19 20.96
CA LEU A 268 -9.57 15.00 19.90
C LEU A 268 -8.48 14.02 20.36
N PHE A 269 -8.33 12.93 19.61
CA PHE A 269 -7.18 12.05 19.75
C PHE A 269 -6.03 12.61 18.92
N VAL A 270 -4.83 12.69 19.51
CA VAL A 270 -3.62 13.16 18.83
C VAL A 270 -2.46 12.21 19.15
N SER A 271 -1.69 11.85 18.14
CA SER A 271 -0.39 11.25 18.37
C SER A 271 0.72 12.18 17.90
N ILE A 272 1.76 12.29 18.68
CA ILE A 272 2.95 13.09 18.40
C ILE A 272 4.20 12.23 18.53
N ALA A 273 5.24 12.60 17.79
CA ALA A 273 6.57 12.00 17.89
C ALA A 273 7.63 13.09 17.82
N ASP A 274 8.83 12.79 18.31
CA ASP A 274 9.99 13.67 18.18
C ASP A 274 10.28 13.94 16.70
N ASP A 275 10.47 15.21 16.32
CA ASP A 275 10.85 15.59 14.97
C ASP A 275 12.38 15.54 14.80
N VAL A 276 12.90 14.32 14.93
CA VAL A 276 14.32 14.03 14.78
C VAL A 276 14.58 13.34 13.46
N ALA A 277 15.53 13.88 12.69
CA ALA A 277 15.94 13.27 11.45
C ALA A 277 16.63 11.91 11.67
N ASP A 278 16.49 11.03 10.69
CA ASP A 278 17.24 9.79 10.62
C ASP A 278 18.76 10.04 10.60
N ARG A 279 19.55 9.00 10.84
CA ARG A 279 21.01 9.06 10.68
C ARG A 279 21.31 9.29 9.20
N TYR A 280 22.30 10.13 8.92
CA TYR A 280 22.73 10.44 7.54
C TYR A 280 21.58 10.89 6.61
N PRO A 281 20.81 11.93 6.97
CA PRO A 281 19.60 12.34 6.25
C PRO A 281 19.88 12.99 4.88
N ASN A 282 21.13 13.13 4.49
CA ASN A 282 21.58 13.88 3.30
C ASN A 282 22.08 12.95 2.16
N ASP A 283 21.67 11.69 2.14
CA ASP A 283 21.99 10.82 1.02
C ASP A 283 21.25 11.29 -0.25
N ILE A 284 21.92 11.22 -1.39
CA ILE A 284 21.44 11.82 -2.63
C ILE A 284 21.46 10.85 -3.81
N MET A 285 20.54 11.04 -4.73
CA MET A 285 20.50 10.42 -6.04
C MET A 285 20.78 11.48 -7.11
N PRO A 286 21.84 11.34 -7.91
CA PRO A 286 22.12 12.28 -9.01
C PRO A 286 21.25 11.97 -10.21
N ASN A 287 20.62 12.98 -10.78
CA ASN A 287 20.00 12.95 -12.09
C ASN A 287 20.93 13.64 -13.10
N TYR A 288 21.55 12.87 -13.96
CA TYR A 288 22.55 13.34 -14.95
C TYR A 288 21.91 13.98 -16.19
N ILE A 289 20.63 13.72 -16.46
CA ILE A 289 19.93 14.21 -17.65
C ILE A 289 18.71 15.02 -17.18
N ALA A 290 18.93 16.31 -16.93
CA ALA A 290 17.88 17.24 -16.55
C ALA A 290 17.59 18.24 -17.67
N GLY A 291 16.43 18.92 -17.63
CA GLY A 291 15.97 19.82 -18.69
C GLY A 291 16.85 21.04 -18.95
N ASP A 292 17.71 21.42 -18.01
CA ASP A 292 18.65 22.55 -18.11
C ASP A 292 20.10 22.07 -18.36
N ALA A 293 20.30 20.80 -18.68
CA ALA A 293 21.59 20.15 -18.88
C ALA A 293 22.56 20.24 -17.67
N GLN A 294 22.05 20.52 -16.49
CA GLN A 294 22.81 20.49 -15.25
C GLN A 294 22.52 19.18 -14.49
N ILE A 295 23.52 18.66 -13.79
CA ILE A 295 23.31 17.54 -12.88
C ILE A 295 22.45 18.03 -11.72
N LYS A 296 21.30 17.41 -11.50
CA LYS A 296 20.44 17.66 -10.35
C LYS A 296 20.66 16.58 -9.31
N SER A 297 20.59 16.92 -8.05
CA SER A 297 20.55 15.97 -6.97
C SER A 297 19.17 15.97 -6.32
N GLN A 298 18.68 14.79 -6.00
CA GLN A 298 17.46 14.57 -5.25
C GLN A 298 17.84 13.86 -3.94
N GLN A 299 17.33 14.37 -2.82
CA GLN A 299 17.45 13.65 -1.54
C GLN A 299 16.63 12.37 -1.61
N VAL A 300 17.20 11.28 -1.14
CA VAL A 300 16.55 9.97 -1.12
C VAL A 300 16.15 9.57 0.29
N ARG A 301 15.29 8.54 0.41
CA ARG A 301 14.90 7.96 1.70
C ARG A 301 16.10 7.38 2.44
N SER A 302 15.97 7.33 3.76
CA SER A 302 16.93 6.65 4.62
C SER A 302 16.96 5.13 4.36
N ARG A 303 18.12 4.54 4.58
CA ARG A 303 18.30 3.07 4.58
C ARG A 303 17.83 2.49 5.90
N VAL A 304 17.53 1.18 5.93
CA VAL A 304 17.10 0.51 7.18
C VAL A 304 18.13 0.63 8.28
N SER A 305 19.42 0.64 7.95
CA SER A 305 20.53 0.83 8.90
C SER A 305 20.60 2.24 9.50
N ASP A 306 19.98 3.21 8.85
CA ASP A 306 20.06 4.62 9.23
C ASP A 306 18.79 5.14 9.90
N ASN A 307 17.70 4.39 9.86
CA ASN A 307 16.47 4.76 10.53
C ASN A 307 16.63 4.79 12.05
N ARG A 308 16.05 5.81 12.66
CA ARG A 308 15.95 5.91 14.12
C ARG A 308 14.67 5.25 14.58
N LYS A 309 14.77 4.50 15.67
CA LYS A 309 13.59 4.03 16.42
C LYS A 309 12.86 5.24 16.98
N TYR A 310 11.55 5.20 16.94
CA TYR A 310 10.71 6.21 17.57
C TYR A 310 9.47 5.58 18.18
N SER A 311 8.97 6.20 19.24
CA SER A 311 7.68 5.93 19.82
C SER A 311 6.77 7.14 19.64
N GLU A 312 5.48 6.93 19.58
CA GLU A 312 4.52 8.03 19.59
C GLU A 312 3.99 8.26 20.99
N THR A 313 3.85 9.52 21.39
CA THR A 313 3.08 9.90 22.56
C THR A 313 1.62 10.08 22.16
N LEU A 314 0.73 9.34 22.81
CA LEU A 314 -0.70 9.42 22.55
C LEU A 314 -1.35 10.38 23.51
N LEU A 315 -2.16 11.30 22.99
CA LEU A 315 -2.83 12.35 23.75
C LEU A 315 -4.34 12.33 23.51
N MET A 316 -5.10 12.47 24.59
CA MET A 316 -6.53 12.83 24.53
C MET A 316 -6.69 14.28 24.94
N LEU A 317 -7.34 15.05 24.07
CA LEU A 317 -7.68 16.45 24.31
C LEU A 317 -9.19 16.56 24.52
N ASP A 318 -9.61 17.15 25.66
CA ASP A 318 -11.01 17.53 25.89
C ASP A 318 -11.20 18.99 25.45
N LEU A 319 -12.02 19.19 24.44
CA LEU A 319 -12.20 20.52 23.81
C LEU A 319 -13.09 21.43 24.63
N ASN A 320 -13.86 20.91 25.61
CA ASN A 320 -14.71 21.71 26.51
C ASN A 320 -13.94 22.23 27.72
N SER A 321 -13.14 21.35 28.36
CA SER A 321 -12.34 21.71 29.54
C SER A 321 -10.98 22.29 29.16
N MET A 322 -10.50 22.08 27.91
CA MET A 322 -9.16 22.40 27.44
C MET A 322 -8.07 21.61 28.17
N GLU A 323 -8.41 20.42 28.65
CA GLU A 323 -7.48 19.51 29.29
C GLU A 323 -6.81 18.59 28.27
N LYS A 324 -5.58 18.21 28.57
CA LYS A 324 -4.74 17.31 27.80
C LYS A 324 -4.28 16.18 28.72
N ALA A 325 -4.53 14.94 28.31
CA ALA A 325 -4.09 13.75 29.02
C ALA A 325 -3.26 12.84 28.10
N GLU A 326 -2.20 12.29 28.63
CA GLU A 326 -1.38 11.28 27.95
C GLU A 326 -1.94 9.88 28.21
N LEU A 327 -1.93 9.03 27.19
CA LEU A 327 -2.35 7.64 27.25
C LEU A 327 -1.10 6.75 27.34
N SER A 328 -0.96 6.04 28.46
CA SER A 328 0.19 5.14 28.68
C SER A 328 0.02 3.81 27.92
N TYR A 329 1.13 3.29 27.39
CA TYR A 329 1.22 1.94 26.81
C TYR A 329 1.36 0.81 27.82
N GLU A 330 1.57 1.10 29.10
CA GLU A 330 1.88 0.10 30.15
C GLU A 330 0.80 -0.98 30.30
N SER A 331 -0.44 -0.67 29.95
CA SER A 331 -1.57 -1.61 29.97
C SER A 331 -1.57 -2.63 28.83
N LEU A 332 -0.74 -2.42 27.79
CA LEU A 332 -0.70 -3.32 26.63
C LEU A 332 0.09 -4.60 26.96
N PRO A 333 -0.48 -5.79 26.76
CA PRO A 333 0.25 -7.03 26.97
C PRO A 333 1.53 -7.07 26.12
N GLY A 334 2.69 -7.28 26.77
CA GLY A 334 3.98 -7.38 26.10
C GLY A 334 4.64 -6.06 25.70
N PHE A 335 4.15 -4.91 26.19
CA PHE A 335 4.71 -3.59 25.90
C PHE A 335 6.19 -3.45 26.34
N ASP A 336 6.63 -4.24 27.32
CA ASP A 336 7.98 -4.26 27.88
C ASP A 336 8.76 -5.55 27.57
N GLN A 337 8.23 -6.41 26.72
CA GLN A 337 8.82 -7.72 26.43
C GLN A 337 9.96 -7.60 25.41
N ASP A 338 11.11 -8.21 25.69
CA ASP A 338 12.19 -8.38 24.71
C ASP A 338 11.86 -9.53 23.74
N VAL A 339 11.09 -9.22 22.71
CA VAL A 339 10.63 -10.19 21.71
C VAL A 339 11.74 -10.66 20.76
N LEU A 340 12.86 -9.95 20.69
CA LEU A 340 14.04 -10.29 19.89
C LEU A 340 15.16 -10.96 20.69
N ALA A 341 14.91 -11.38 21.94
CA ALA A 341 15.92 -11.95 22.82
C ALA A 341 16.73 -13.07 22.15
N LYS A 342 16.07 -14.03 21.51
CA LYS A 342 16.75 -15.15 20.83
C LYS A 342 17.60 -14.69 19.64
N VAL A 343 17.12 -13.70 18.90
CA VAL A 343 17.83 -13.12 17.76
C VAL A 343 19.10 -12.41 18.22
N ARG A 344 18.99 -11.59 19.26
CA ARG A 344 20.11 -10.85 19.87
C ARG A 344 21.11 -11.81 20.50
N GLU A 345 20.65 -12.84 21.18
CA GLU A 345 21.51 -13.89 21.75
C GLU A 345 22.35 -14.57 20.67
N GLU A 346 21.74 -14.99 19.54
CA GLU A 346 22.44 -15.62 18.41
C GLU A 346 23.53 -14.67 17.83
N ASN A 347 23.20 -13.40 17.63
CA ASN A 347 24.13 -12.42 17.09
C ASN A 347 25.29 -12.12 18.07
N HIS A 348 25.01 -12.01 19.36
CA HIS A 348 26.05 -11.83 20.40
C HIS A 348 26.98 -13.05 20.53
N GLN A 349 26.41 -14.27 20.51
CA GLN A 349 27.19 -15.51 20.52
C GLN A 349 28.17 -15.59 19.35
N ARG A 350 27.72 -15.19 18.12
CA ARG A 350 28.62 -15.11 16.97
C ARG A 350 29.81 -14.17 17.20
N GLU A 351 29.60 -13.10 17.93
CA GLU A 351 30.67 -12.15 18.32
C GLU A 351 31.47 -12.58 19.57
N GLY A 352 31.15 -13.72 20.15
CA GLY A 352 31.78 -14.18 21.40
C GLY A 352 31.35 -13.37 22.63
N LYS A 353 30.20 -12.74 22.61
CA LYS A 353 29.61 -11.95 23.69
C LYS A 353 28.45 -12.70 24.34
N GLU A 354 28.16 -12.39 25.60
CA GLU A 354 26.91 -12.81 26.24
C GLU A 354 25.82 -11.77 26.05
N TYR A 355 24.58 -12.24 25.95
CA TYR A 355 23.40 -11.40 25.93
C TYR A 355 22.51 -11.71 27.14
N THR A 356 22.02 -10.68 27.79
CA THR A 356 21.04 -10.81 28.88
C THR A 356 19.80 -10.07 28.47
N SER A 357 18.69 -10.79 28.39
CA SER A 357 17.38 -10.18 28.06
C SER A 357 16.87 -9.34 29.22
N GLU A 358 16.47 -8.12 28.97
CA GLU A 358 15.92 -7.20 29.96
C GLU A 358 14.53 -6.70 29.48
N LYS A 359 13.64 -6.52 30.45
CA LYS A 359 12.37 -5.87 30.19
C LYS A 359 12.56 -4.37 30.05
N GLN A 360 12.16 -3.82 28.92
CA GLN A 360 12.21 -2.39 28.63
C GLN A 360 10.98 -1.98 27.82
N PRO A 361 10.42 -0.78 28.03
CA PRO A 361 9.35 -0.28 27.17
C PRO A 361 9.76 -0.34 25.70
N ARG A 362 8.91 -0.92 24.88
CA ARG A 362 9.12 -1.01 23.42
C ARG A 362 8.68 0.28 22.76
N ASP A 363 9.28 0.60 21.63
CA ASP A 363 8.82 1.68 20.77
C ASP A 363 7.50 1.26 20.11
N ILE A 364 6.43 1.98 20.42
CA ILE A 364 5.08 1.71 19.95
C ILE A 364 4.53 2.96 19.28
N HIS A 365 3.79 2.76 18.20
CA HIS A 365 3.16 3.85 17.44
C HIS A 365 1.81 3.43 16.87
N VAL A 366 1.02 4.39 16.43
CA VAL A 366 -0.22 4.14 15.68
C VAL A 366 0.14 3.52 14.34
N ILE A 367 -0.49 2.42 13.99
CA ILE A 367 -0.16 1.68 12.77
C ILE A 367 -0.37 2.52 11.52
N ARG A 368 0.52 2.36 10.54
CA ARG A 368 0.41 3.02 9.24
C ARG A 368 -0.58 2.25 8.35
N ALA A 369 -1.84 2.47 8.58
CA ALA A 369 -2.93 1.86 7.83
C ALA A 369 -4.00 2.88 7.49
N ASN A 370 -4.94 2.51 6.62
CA ASN A 370 -6.14 3.30 6.41
C ASN A 370 -7.01 3.21 7.67
N PHE A 371 -7.41 4.36 8.21
CA PHE A 371 -8.31 4.45 9.35
C PHE A 371 -7.84 3.72 10.63
N PRO A 372 -6.62 3.96 11.13
CA PRO A 372 -6.11 3.27 12.31
C PRO A 372 -6.76 3.75 13.61
N ILE A 373 -7.59 4.77 13.56
CA ILE A 373 -8.28 5.42 14.70
C ILE A 373 -9.77 5.39 14.38
N GLN A 374 -10.53 4.64 15.17
CA GLN A 374 -11.95 4.38 14.94
C GLN A 374 -12.77 4.85 16.12
N TRP A 375 -13.50 5.95 15.94
CA TRP A 375 -14.50 6.39 16.90
C TRP A 375 -15.78 5.57 16.76
N HIS A 376 -16.34 5.17 17.90
CA HIS A 376 -17.73 4.71 17.94
C HIS A 376 -18.65 5.88 17.58
N LYS A 377 -19.73 5.62 16.86
CA LYS A 377 -20.68 6.63 16.39
C LYS A 377 -21.23 7.53 17.50
N ASN A 378 -21.40 7.00 18.72
CA ASN A 378 -21.85 7.77 19.86
C ASN A 378 -20.80 8.78 20.42
N GLY A 379 -19.57 8.75 19.93
CA GLY A 379 -18.45 9.58 20.38
C GLY A 379 -17.94 9.27 21.81
N GLN A 380 -18.45 8.19 22.45
CA GLN A 380 -18.08 7.82 23.80
C GLN A 380 -17.05 6.69 23.89
N GLN A 381 -16.66 6.13 22.76
CA GLN A 381 -15.68 5.07 22.66
C GLN A 381 -14.74 5.35 21.50
N LEU A 382 -13.48 5.03 21.68
CA LEU A 382 -12.43 5.16 20.69
C LEU A 382 -11.61 3.88 20.68
N ALA A 383 -11.37 3.31 19.51
CA ALA A 383 -10.42 2.22 19.31
C ALA A 383 -9.27 2.69 18.42
N VAL A 384 -8.06 2.29 18.80
CA VAL A 384 -6.83 2.62 18.07
C VAL A 384 -6.07 1.34 17.77
N MET A 385 -5.58 1.21 16.55
CA MET A 385 -4.68 0.12 16.17
C MET A 385 -3.24 0.60 16.30
N LEU A 386 -2.46 -0.15 17.06
CA LEU A 386 -1.07 0.14 17.41
C LEU A 386 -0.15 -0.97 16.95
N GLU A 387 1.08 -0.64 16.64
CA GLU A 387 2.12 -1.64 16.34
C GLU A 387 3.44 -1.29 17.03
N ALA A 388 4.23 -2.33 17.28
CA ALA A 388 5.57 -2.16 17.78
C ALA A 388 6.56 -1.93 16.63
N TRP A 389 7.55 -1.09 16.84
CA TRP A 389 8.62 -0.80 15.89
C TRP A 389 9.37 -2.05 15.39
N ASP A 390 9.44 -3.08 16.22
CA ASP A 390 10.06 -4.37 15.87
C ASP A 390 9.16 -5.26 14.99
N ASN A 391 7.92 -4.84 14.68
CA ASN A 391 6.94 -5.52 13.82
C ASN A 391 6.47 -6.91 14.32
N LYS A 392 6.65 -7.21 15.61
CA LYS A 392 6.25 -8.51 16.19
C LYS A 392 4.89 -8.48 16.85
N ASP A 393 4.36 -7.30 17.14
CA ASP A 393 3.08 -7.12 17.83
C ASP A 393 2.23 -6.01 17.21
N ARG A 394 0.94 -6.28 17.11
CA ARG A 394 -0.12 -5.34 16.78
C ARG A 394 -1.20 -5.41 17.84
N TRP A 395 -1.65 -4.27 18.33
CA TRP A 395 -2.75 -4.19 19.27
C TRP A 395 -3.94 -3.45 18.68
N ILE A 396 -5.14 -3.86 19.07
CA ILE A 396 -6.33 -3.01 19.03
C ILE A 396 -6.61 -2.64 20.48
N ALA A 397 -6.57 -1.36 20.80
CA ALA A 397 -6.82 -0.85 22.13
C ALA A 397 -7.96 0.16 22.11
N THR A 398 -8.85 0.11 23.12
CA THR A 398 -9.85 1.15 23.37
C THR A 398 -9.34 2.11 24.42
N VAL A 399 -9.87 3.35 24.42
CA VAL A 399 -9.50 4.38 25.40
C VAL A 399 -10.56 4.42 26.50
N ASP A 400 -10.12 4.26 27.74
CA ASP A 400 -10.93 4.61 28.91
C ASP A 400 -10.76 6.12 29.19
N PHE A 401 -11.78 6.90 28.87
CA PHE A 401 -11.75 8.36 29.03
C PHE A 401 -11.81 8.81 30.50
N LYS A 402 -12.22 7.94 31.41
CA LYS A 402 -12.27 8.27 32.84
C LYS A 402 -10.87 8.23 33.45
N ASP A 403 -10.14 7.20 33.15
CA ASP A 403 -8.82 6.96 33.73
C ASP A 403 -7.67 7.36 32.75
N ASN A 404 -8.01 7.88 31.56
CA ASN A 404 -7.09 8.24 30.49
C ASN A 404 -6.07 7.12 30.22
N SER A 405 -6.56 5.92 30.01
CA SER A 405 -5.73 4.73 29.82
C SER A 405 -6.16 3.92 28.59
N LEU A 406 -5.24 3.14 28.06
CA LEU A 406 -5.53 2.17 27.02
C LEU A 406 -6.05 0.87 27.64
N VAL A 407 -7.03 0.25 26.99
CA VAL A 407 -7.54 -1.08 27.34
C VAL A 407 -7.34 -2.01 26.14
N SER A 408 -6.44 -2.97 26.27
CA SER A 408 -6.15 -3.92 25.19
C SER A 408 -7.37 -4.78 24.86
N GLN A 409 -7.85 -4.72 23.62
CA GLN A 409 -8.93 -5.56 23.12
C GLN A 409 -8.42 -6.76 22.34
N HIS A 410 -7.31 -6.60 21.61
CA HIS A 410 -6.66 -7.67 20.88
C HIS A 410 -5.16 -7.42 20.83
N ARG A 411 -4.36 -8.49 20.91
CA ARG A 411 -2.94 -8.52 20.62
C ARG A 411 -2.71 -9.63 19.60
N LEU A 412 -2.21 -9.29 18.44
CA LEU A 412 -1.65 -10.23 17.49
C LEU A 412 -0.13 -10.22 17.67
N HIS A 413 0.44 -11.39 17.93
CA HIS A 413 1.88 -11.59 18.04
C HIS A 413 2.35 -12.59 17.01
N ASP A 414 3.48 -12.32 16.38
CA ASP A 414 4.17 -13.25 15.48
C ASP A 414 5.69 -13.12 15.67
N ASP A 415 6.38 -14.24 15.87
CA ASP A 415 7.84 -14.27 16.05
C ASP A 415 8.58 -13.79 14.79
N ALA A 416 7.96 -13.88 13.60
CA ALA A 416 8.48 -13.33 12.36
C ALA A 416 8.04 -11.87 12.18
N TRP A 417 6.86 -11.62 11.67
CA TRP A 417 6.27 -10.26 11.59
C TRP A 417 4.77 -10.28 11.30
N ILE A 418 4.09 -9.22 11.72
CA ILE A 418 2.67 -8.99 11.42
C ILE A 418 2.51 -8.48 9.99
N ASN A 419 1.54 -9.01 9.24
CA ASN A 419 1.23 -8.51 7.90
C ASN A 419 0.58 -7.12 7.96
N TRP A 420 1.12 -6.20 7.18
CA TRP A 420 0.59 -4.84 7.05
C TRP A 420 -0.67 -4.73 6.18
N SER A 421 -1.03 -5.79 5.43
CA SER A 421 -2.17 -5.79 4.50
C SER A 421 -3.52 -6.07 5.18
N PHE A 422 -3.54 -6.60 6.41
CA PHE A 422 -4.76 -7.03 7.10
C PHE A 422 -5.01 -6.21 8.38
N ASN A 423 -4.93 -4.88 8.24
CA ASN A 423 -5.09 -3.94 9.35
C ASN A 423 -6.48 -3.28 9.36
N GLU A 424 -7.50 -4.02 8.93
CA GLU A 424 -8.87 -3.54 8.88
C GLU A 424 -9.60 -3.86 10.18
N PHE A 425 -10.26 -2.86 10.75
CA PHE A 425 -11.11 -3.01 11.93
C PHE A 425 -12.13 -1.86 12.02
N GLY A 426 -13.16 -2.05 12.83
CA GLY A 426 -14.17 -1.03 13.07
C GLY A 426 -15.16 -1.42 14.16
N TRP A 427 -16.16 -0.57 14.35
CA TRP A 427 -17.22 -0.76 15.32
C TRP A 427 -18.47 -1.33 14.67
N LEU A 428 -19.10 -2.29 15.34
CA LEU A 428 -20.52 -2.60 15.21
C LEU A 428 -21.24 -1.70 16.22
N ASN A 429 -21.62 -0.50 15.79
CA ASN A 429 -22.11 0.56 16.66
C ASN A 429 -23.43 0.20 17.34
N ASN A 430 -24.26 -0.62 16.68
CA ASN A 430 -25.54 -1.06 17.23
C ASN A 430 -25.40 -2.06 18.39
N SER A 431 -24.20 -2.63 18.59
CA SER A 431 -23.95 -3.69 19.58
C SER A 431 -22.68 -3.47 20.41
N ASP A 432 -22.04 -2.32 20.31
CA ASP A 432 -20.80 -1.96 21.02
C ASP A 432 -19.69 -3.03 20.88
N LYS A 433 -19.56 -3.63 19.69
CA LYS A 433 -18.55 -4.65 19.40
C LYS A 433 -17.54 -4.14 18.39
N LEU A 434 -16.35 -4.71 18.43
CA LEU A 434 -15.34 -4.52 17.40
C LEU A 434 -15.40 -5.68 16.41
N TYR A 435 -15.22 -5.38 15.11
CA TYR A 435 -14.85 -6.36 14.11
C TYR A 435 -13.45 -6.06 13.60
N TYR A 436 -12.70 -7.06 13.21
CA TYR A 436 -11.34 -6.88 12.71
C TYR A 436 -10.84 -8.11 11.92
N LEU A 437 -9.79 -7.90 11.12
CA LEU A 437 -9.02 -8.96 10.49
C LEU A 437 -7.85 -9.39 11.37
N SER A 438 -7.61 -10.70 11.43
CA SER A 438 -6.45 -11.27 12.10
C SER A 438 -5.97 -12.54 11.42
N GLU A 439 -4.65 -12.72 11.37
CA GLU A 439 -3.99 -13.94 10.88
C GLU A 439 -3.67 -14.95 12.00
N GLU A 440 -4.22 -14.80 13.20
CA GLU A 440 -3.91 -15.68 14.34
C GLU A 440 -4.21 -17.15 14.07
N SER A 441 -5.12 -17.46 13.15
CA SER A 441 -5.45 -18.82 12.69
C SER A 441 -4.63 -19.30 11.48
N GLY A 442 -3.62 -18.54 11.04
CA GLY A 442 -2.75 -18.86 9.90
C GLY A 442 -3.16 -18.21 8.58
N TYR A 443 -4.38 -17.72 8.45
CA TYR A 443 -4.91 -16.95 7.33
C TYR A 443 -5.68 -15.75 7.85
N SER A 444 -5.80 -14.69 7.03
CA SER A 444 -6.61 -13.53 7.37
C SER A 444 -8.09 -13.89 7.43
N HIS A 445 -8.70 -13.71 8.61
CA HIS A 445 -10.10 -13.99 8.87
C HIS A 445 -10.78 -12.89 9.67
N VAL A 446 -12.12 -12.84 9.57
CA VAL A 446 -12.97 -11.92 10.35
C VAL A 446 -13.17 -12.43 11.76
N TYR A 447 -12.94 -11.54 12.71
CA TYR A 447 -13.23 -11.73 14.13
C TYR A 447 -14.17 -10.64 14.61
N VAL A 448 -15.04 -10.99 15.57
CA VAL A 448 -15.92 -10.04 16.27
C VAL A 448 -15.73 -10.20 17.76
N LYS A 449 -15.71 -9.09 18.50
CA LYS A 449 -15.41 -9.05 19.92
C LYS A 449 -16.26 -8.01 20.64
N ALA A 450 -17.03 -8.41 21.64
CA ALA A 450 -17.57 -7.49 22.64
C ALA A 450 -16.46 -7.06 23.60
N LEU A 451 -16.49 -5.82 24.06
CA LEU A 451 -15.48 -5.30 24.96
C LEU A 451 -15.41 -6.13 26.25
N GLY A 452 -14.19 -6.48 26.65
CA GLY A 452 -13.95 -7.31 27.84
C GLY A 452 -14.21 -8.81 27.66
N GLU A 453 -14.73 -9.27 26.51
CA GLU A 453 -15.00 -10.68 26.23
C GLU A 453 -13.94 -11.29 25.31
N LYS A 454 -14.03 -12.59 25.06
CA LYS A 454 -13.22 -13.28 24.06
C LYS A 454 -13.76 -12.99 22.66
N ALA A 455 -12.85 -12.89 21.69
CA ALA A 455 -13.22 -12.77 20.29
C ALA A 455 -13.85 -14.06 19.75
N SER A 456 -14.77 -13.90 18.81
CA SER A 456 -15.35 -14.98 18.02
C SER A 456 -14.85 -14.87 16.59
N GLN A 457 -14.25 -15.94 16.07
CA GLN A 457 -13.86 -16.06 14.68
C GLN A 457 -15.11 -16.39 13.84
N LEU A 458 -15.40 -15.54 12.82
CA LEU A 458 -16.59 -15.71 11.98
C LEU A 458 -16.30 -16.39 10.64
N THR A 459 -15.08 -16.27 10.12
CA THR A 459 -14.65 -16.96 8.90
C THR A 459 -13.48 -17.88 9.21
N SER A 460 -13.34 -18.99 8.49
CA SER A 460 -12.25 -19.95 8.71
C SER A 460 -11.96 -20.75 7.44
N GLY A 461 -10.75 -21.29 7.34
CA GLY A 461 -10.31 -22.12 6.22
C GLY A 461 -8.97 -21.68 5.65
N LYS A 462 -8.51 -22.34 4.57
CA LYS A 462 -7.25 -22.01 3.90
C LYS A 462 -7.51 -20.96 2.78
N TYR A 463 -7.89 -19.78 3.16
CA TYR A 463 -8.09 -18.63 2.27
C TYR A 463 -7.99 -17.31 3.05
N GLU A 464 -7.74 -16.23 2.37
CA GLU A 464 -7.61 -14.89 2.94
C GLU A 464 -8.87 -14.07 2.72
N VAL A 465 -9.28 -13.36 3.75
CA VAL A 465 -10.33 -12.32 3.75
C VAL A 465 -9.68 -10.96 3.76
N ARG A 466 -10.20 -10.04 2.92
CA ARG A 466 -9.70 -8.66 2.80
C ARG A 466 -10.77 -7.71 2.27
N ASP A 467 -10.50 -6.43 2.33
CA ASP A 467 -11.35 -5.35 1.80
C ASP A 467 -12.78 -5.42 2.38
N LEU A 468 -12.87 -5.26 3.70
CA LEU A 468 -14.13 -5.34 4.43
C LEU A 468 -15.02 -4.12 4.16
N THR A 469 -16.30 -4.35 3.91
CA THR A 469 -17.33 -3.32 3.88
C THR A 469 -18.48 -3.72 4.80
N LEU A 470 -18.74 -2.94 5.85
CA LEU A 470 -19.87 -3.16 6.77
C LEU A 470 -21.15 -2.60 6.18
N SER A 471 -22.24 -3.38 6.18
CA SER A 471 -23.56 -2.90 5.79
C SER A 471 -24.07 -1.81 6.76
N ARG A 472 -24.95 -0.92 6.29
CA ARG A 472 -25.51 0.19 7.10
C ARG A 472 -26.34 -0.29 8.28
N ASP A 473 -26.99 -1.44 8.13
CA ASP A 473 -27.74 -2.08 9.21
C ASP A 473 -26.86 -2.86 10.19
N GLU A 474 -25.55 -2.97 9.87
CA GLU A 474 -24.53 -3.70 10.63
C GLU A 474 -24.83 -5.20 10.80
N GLN A 475 -25.61 -5.80 9.89
CA GLN A 475 -25.90 -7.23 9.92
C GLN A 475 -24.98 -8.04 9.00
N THR A 476 -24.39 -7.39 8.01
CA THR A 476 -23.58 -8.04 6.97
C THR A 476 -22.21 -7.38 6.84
N LEU A 477 -21.16 -8.20 6.74
CA LEU A 477 -19.87 -7.78 6.25
C LEU A 477 -19.67 -8.33 4.83
N TYR A 478 -19.40 -7.45 3.89
CA TYR A 478 -18.95 -7.80 2.56
C TYR A 478 -17.45 -7.88 2.54
N PHE A 479 -16.88 -8.78 1.73
CA PHE A 479 -15.43 -8.91 1.64
C PHE A 479 -14.99 -9.54 0.32
N LYS A 480 -13.75 -9.29 -0.05
CA LYS A 480 -13.02 -10.01 -1.09
C LYS A 480 -12.26 -11.18 -0.49
N GLY A 481 -12.27 -12.34 -1.16
CA GLY A 481 -11.54 -13.50 -0.68
C GLY A 481 -11.17 -14.49 -1.78
N ASN A 482 -10.12 -15.27 -1.54
CA ASN A 482 -9.63 -16.30 -2.47
C ASN A 482 -10.04 -17.72 -2.06
N LYS A 483 -11.26 -17.86 -1.53
CA LYS A 483 -11.80 -19.11 -0.98
C LYS A 483 -11.92 -20.26 -2.00
N LYS A 484 -12.19 -19.93 -3.27
CA LYS A 484 -12.38 -20.91 -4.34
C LYS A 484 -11.06 -21.52 -4.83
N HIS A 485 -10.05 -20.68 -4.97
CA HIS A 485 -8.70 -21.02 -5.40
C HIS A 485 -7.77 -19.88 -5.00
N PRO A 486 -6.52 -20.11 -4.56
CA PRO A 486 -5.63 -19.03 -4.12
C PRO A 486 -5.47 -17.87 -5.11
N GLY A 487 -5.52 -18.16 -6.42
CA GLY A 487 -5.41 -17.16 -7.48
C GLY A 487 -6.74 -16.63 -8.02
N ILE A 488 -7.89 -16.92 -7.41
CA ILE A 488 -9.21 -16.40 -7.80
C ILE A 488 -9.79 -15.60 -6.63
N TYR A 489 -10.09 -14.34 -6.87
CA TYR A 489 -10.69 -13.47 -5.87
C TYR A 489 -12.14 -13.17 -6.23
N GLU A 490 -13.05 -13.61 -5.39
CA GLU A 490 -14.48 -13.37 -5.51
C GLU A 490 -14.99 -12.51 -4.35
N ILE A 491 -16.20 -11.98 -4.50
CA ILE A 491 -16.87 -11.16 -3.49
C ILE A 491 -17.86 -12.02 -2.72
N TYR A 492 -17.83 -11.85 -1.42
CA TYR A 492 -18.65 -12.61 -0.47
C TYR A 492 -19.41 -11.67 0.45
N SER A 493 -20.52 -12.16 1.00
CA SER A 493 -21.19 -11.58 2.16
C SER A 493 -21.09 -12.53 3.35
N LEU A 494 -20.95 -11.99 4.54
CA LEU A 494 -20.94 -12.69 5.83
C LEU A 494 -22.08 -12.18 6.70
N ASP A 495 -23.04 -13.04 7.01
CA ASP A 495 -24.03 -12.75 8.06
C ASP A 495 -23.33 -12.76 9.43
N ILE A 496 -23.25 -11.61 10.09
CA ILE A 496 -22.46 -11.42 11.32
C ILE A 496 -23.04 -12.25 12.47
N ALA A 497 -24.36 -12.39 12.54
CA ALA A 497 -25.02 -13.11 13.62
C ALA A 497 -24.88 -14.64 13.49
N LYS A 498 -24.90 -15.15 12.24
CA LYS A 498 -24.87 -16.60 11.98
C LYS A 498 -23.49 -17.12 11.64
N GLY A 499 -22.57 -16.23 11.17
CA GLY A 499 -21.27 -16.64 10.62
C GLY A 499 -21.39 -17.34 9.26
N GLU A 500 -22.49 -17.14 8.54
CA GLU A 500 -22.72 -17.75 7.22
C GLU A 500 -22.09 -16.90 6.11
N VAL A 501 -21.22 -17.53 5.29
CA VAL A 501 -20.54 -16.92 4.16
C VAL A 501 -21.23 -17.31 2.86
N THR A 502 -21.69 -16.33 2.09
CA THR A 502 -22.33 -16.50 0.79
C THR A 502 -21.49 -15.86 -0.32
N ALA A 503 -21.22 -16.59 -1.40
CA ALA A 503 -20.57 -16.03 -2.59
C ALA A 503 -21.59 -15.17 -3.37
N LEU A 504 -21.20 -13.93 -3.65
CA LEU A 504 -22.02 -13.00 -4.46
C LEU A 504 -21.59 -13.04 -5.93
N THR A 505 -20.31 -13.31 -6.20
CA THR A 505 -19.75 -13.42 -7.54
C THR A 505 -19.24 -14.83 -7.81
N ASP A 506 -19.21 -15.21 -9.09
CA ASP A 506 -18.57 -16.44 -9.62
C ASP A 506 -18.04 -16.11 -11.02
N LEU A 507 -17.20 -15.06 -11.10
CA LEU A 507 -16.66 -14.55 -12.36
C LEU A 507 -15.32 -15.19 -12.72
N GLY A 508 -14.66 -15.80 -11.74
CA GLY A 508 -13.26 -16.20 -11.90
C GLY A 508 -12.32 -14.99 -11.90
N GLY A 509 -11.05 -15.19 -12.26
CA GLY A 509 -10.09 -14.11 -12.36
C GLY A 509 -9.84 -13.36 -11.06
N LYS A 510 -9.70 -12.03 -11.17
CA LYS A 510 -9.52 -11.13 -10.04
C LYS A 510 -10.61 -10.07 -10.06
N ASN A 511 -11.27 -9.92 -8.92
CA ASN A 511 -12.38 -8.99 -8.75
C ASN A 511 -12.10 -8.07 -7.58
N ASP A 512 -12.28 -6.77 -7.80
CA ASP A 512 -12.37 -5.73 -6.78
C ASP A 512 -13.78 -5.16 -6.78
N TYR A 513 -14.28 -4.59 -5.69
CA TYR A 513 -15.68 -4.22 -5.59
C TYR A 513 -15.94 -2.94 -4.81
N GLN A 514 -17.09 -2.35 -5.06
CA GLN A 514 -17.70 -1.31 -4.26
C GLN A 514 -19.22 -1.49 -4.24
N LEU A 515 -19.85 -1.40 -3.05
CA LEU A 515 -21.29 -1.39 -2.92
C LEU A 515 -21.89 -0.05 -3.37
N SER A 516 -23.06 -0.07 -4.00
CA SER A 516 -23.86 1.14 -4.19
C SER A 516 -24.30 1.73 -2.85
N ASN A 517 -24.64 3.03 -2.84
CA ASN A 517 -25.04 3.71 -1.62
C ASN A 517 -26.30 3.10 -0.94
N ASP A 518 -27.18 2.45 -1.70
CA ASP A 518 -28.33 1.71 -1.20
C ASP A 518 -28.07 0.23 -0.95
N GLU A 519 -26.81 -0.21 -1.15
CA GLU A 519 -26.33 -1.59 -0.98
C GLU A 519 -27.03 -2.62 -1.90
N SER A 520 -27.77 -2.16 -2.91
CA SER A 520 -28.49 -3.05 -3.82
C SER A 520 -27.61 -3.63 -4.93
N LYS A 521 -26.48 -3.00 -5.22
CA LYS A 521 -25.60 -3.35 -6.36
C LYS A 521 -24.14 -3.39 -5.97
N LEU A 522 -23.39 -4.21 -6.72
CA LEU A 522 -21.94 -4.25 -6.75
C LEU A 522 -21.44 -3.58 -8.04
N LEU A 523 -20.54 -2.62 -7.91
CA LEU A 523 -19.62 -2.21 -8.95
C LEU A 523 -18.37 -3.05 -8.81
N ILE A 524 -17.97 -3.71 -9.89
CA ILE A 524 -16.90 -4.70 -9.89
C ILE A 524 -15.86 -4.30 -10.93
N GLU A 525 -14.58 -4.25 -10.53
CA GLU A 525 -13.47 -4.29 -11.47
C GLU A 525 -13.07 -5.75 -11.66
N HIS A 526 -13.31 -6.29 -12.84
CA HIS A 526 -13.03 -7.67 -13.18
C HIS A 526 -11.94 -7.77 -14.23
N SER A 527 -11.03 -8.73 -14.05
CA SER A 527 -9.99 -9.06 -15.02
C SER A 527 -9.71 -10.56 -15.07
N GLU A 528 -9.23 -11.02 -16.24
CA GLU A 528 -8.75 -12.38 -16.44
C GLU A 528 -7.28 -12.38 -16.90
N ILE A 529 -6.61 -13.53 -16.95
CA ILE A 529 -5.19 -13.63 -17.34
C ILE A 529 -4.89 -12.90 -18.66
N THR A 530 -5.79 -13.02 -19.64
CA THR A 530 -5.64 -12.45 -20.99
C THR A 530 -6.55 -11.25 -21.24
N MET A 531 -7.22 -10.76 -20.21
CA MET A 531 -8.18 -9.66 -20.30
C MET A 531 -7.88 -8.58 -19.27
N PRO A 532 -7.40 -7.40 -19.69
CA PRO A 532 -7.24 -6.26 -18.81
C PRO A 532 -8.52 -5.88 -18.07
N PRO A 533 -8.41 -5.13 -16.93
CA PRO A 533 -9.56 -4.77 -16.11
C PRO A 533 -10.63 -4.00 -16.86
N GLU A 534 -11.89 -4.36 -16.59
CA GLU A 534 -13.08 -3.65 -17.02
C GLU A 534 -14.09 -3.56 -15.88
N LEU A 535 -14.96 -2.57 -15.92
CA LEU A 535 -16.02 -2.40 -14.93
C LEU A 535 -17.25 -3.22 -15.27
N TYR A 536 -17.84 -3.83 -14.26
CA TYR A 536 -19.08 -4.59 -14.31
C TYR A 536 -20.02 -4.13 -13.20
N VAL A 537 -21.29 -4.36 -13.39
CA VAL A 537 -22.32 -4.11 -12.38
C VAL A 537 -23.22 -5.34 -12.28
N GLN A 538 -23.52 -5.75 -11.03
CA GLN A 538 -24.54 -6.75 -10.74
C GLN A 538 -25.33 -6.39 -9.49
N ASP A 539 -26.48 -7.04 -9.28
CA ASP A 539 -27.20 -6.94 -8.01
C ASP A 539 -26.38 -7.61 -6.90
N ALA A 540 -26.39 -7.05 -5.70
CA ALA A 540 -25.59 -7.52 -4.55
C ALA A 540 -26.23 -8.78 -3.90
N VAL A 541 -26.64 -9.75 -4.72
CA VAL A 541 -27.26 -11.01 -4.29
C VAL A 541 -26.61 -12.20 -4.97
N ALA A 542 -26.61 -13.34 -4.30
CA ALA A 542 -26.04 -14.56 -4.83
C ALA A 542 -26.73 -15.01 -6.14
N GLY A 543 -25.93 -15.42 -7.12
CA GLY A 543 -26.43 -15.88 -8.42
C GLY A 543 -26.88 -14.77 -9.38
N ALA A 544 -26.70 -13.50 -9.03
CA ALA A 544 -26.90 -12.38 -9.95
C ALA A 544 -25.93 -12.45 -11.13
N THR A 545 -26.34 -11.91 -12.26
CA THR A 545 -25.52 -11.84 -13.47
C THR A 545 -24.80 -10.50 -13.52
N ALA A 546 -23.48 -10.52 -13.63
CA ALA A 546 -22.68 -9.34 -13.86
C ALA A 546 -22.81 -8.86 -15.30
N VAL A 547 -23.07 -7.58 -15.48
CA VAL A 547 -23.16 -6.91 -16.79
C VAL A 547 -21.95 -6.00 -16.96
N ARG A 548 -21.21 -6.21 -18.03
CA ARG A 548 -20.05 -5.38 -18.35
C ARG A 548 -20.47 -3.94 -18.65
N LEU A 549 -19.83 -3.01 -17.99
CA LEU A 549 -20.14 -1.57 -18.06
C LEU A 549 -19.21 -0.84 -19.02
N THR A 550 -17.94 -1.21 -19.10
CA THR A 550 -16.93 -0.55 -19.93
C THR A 550 -16.32 -1.51 -20.94
N HIS A 551 -15.88 -0.97 -22.10
CA HIS A 551 -15.25 -1.71 -23.19
C HIS A 551 -14.01 -0.92 -23.65
N THR A 552 -12.98 -0.89 -22.81
CA THR A 552 -11.81 -0.02 -23.00
C THR A 552 -10.60 -0.76 -23.56
N VAL A 553 -10.62 -2.10 -23.52
CA VAL A 553 -9.57 -2.94 -24.11
C VAL A 553 -9.63 -2.82 -25.64
N SER A 554 -8.48 -2.62 -26.27
CA SER A 554 -8.40 -2.41 -27.71
C SER A 554 -8.65 -3.69 -28.52
N GLU A 555 -9.29 -3.55 -29.67
CA GLU A 555 -9.47 -4.66 -30.63
C GLU A 555 -8.11 -5.24 -31.09
N LYS A 556 -7.09 -4.37 -31.21
CA LYS A 556 -5.73 -4.80 -31.58
C LYS A 556 -5.16 -5.77 -30.55
N PHE A 557 -5.30 -5.46 -29.26
CA PHE A 557 -4.85 -6.36 -28.19
C PHE A 557 -5.64 -7.68 -28.23
N LEU A 558 -6.95 -7.62 -28.36
CA LEU A 558 -7.83 -8.80 -28.38
C LEU A 558 -7.60 -9.70 -29.60
N SER A 559 -7.12 -9.14 -30.73
CA SER A 559 -6.86 -9.89 -31.95
C SER A 559 -5.55 -10.69 -31.92
N LEU A 560 -4.66 -10.43 -30.97
CA LEU A 560 -3.37 -11.10 -30.90
C LEU A 560 -3.48 -12.51 -30.29
N PRO A 561 -2.68 -13.48 -30.79
CA PRO A 561 -2.76 -14.87 -30.38
C PRO A 561 -2.01 -15.11 -29.06
N TRP A 562 -2.48 -14.53 -27.96
CA TRP A 562 -1.84 -14.70 -26.66
C TRP A 562 -1.78 -16.17 -26.23
N THR A 563 -0.65 -16.58 -25.67
CA THR A 563 -0.51 -17.88 -24.99
C THR A 563 -0.89 -17.70 -23.55
N ALA A 564 -2.12 -18.10 -23.20
CA ALA A 564 -2.55 -18.09 -21.82
C ALA A 564 -1.80 -19.17 -21.01
N PRO A 565 -1.21 -18.84 -19.86
CA PRO A 565 -0.60 -19.86 -19.00
C PRO A 565 -1.67 -20.68 -18.27
N SER A 566 -1.30 -21.88 -17.87
CA SER A 566 -2.04 -22.63 -16.87
C SER A 566 -1.42 -22.37 -15.49
N VAL A 567 -2.26 -22.17 -14.47
CA VAL A 567 -1.80 -22.15 -13.08
C VAL A 567 -1.74 -23.57 -12.57
N VAL A 568 -0.55 -24.05 -12.24
CA VAL A 568 -0.27 -25.42 -11.82
C VAL A 568 0.18 -25.42 -10.37
N ALA A 569 -0.35 -26.35 -9.58
CA ALA A 569 0.09 -26.61 -8.21
C ALA A 569 1.30 -27.56 -8.24
N ILE A 570 2.51 -27.02 -8.20
CA ILE A 570 3.74 -27.82 -8.21
C ILE A 570 4.04 -28.29 -6.78
N PRO A 571 4.27 -29.60 -6.55
CA PRO A 571 4.64 -30.11 -5.24
C PRO A 571 5.93 -29.46 -4.73
N SER A 572 5.91 -28.95 -3.50
CA SER A 572 7.13 -28.47 -2.83
C SER A 572 7.87 -29.65 -2.19
N SER A 573 9.20 -29.68 -2.32
CA SER A 573 10.06 -30.64 -1.61
C SER A 573 10.29 -30.28 -0.14
N HIS A 574 9.80 -29.11 0.32
CA HIS A 574 10.10 -28.54 1.63
C HIS A 574 8.88 -28.36 2.53
N GLN A 575 7.66 -28.45 1.99
CA GLN A 575 6.41 -28.27 2.74
C GLN A 575 5.21 -28.92 2.02
N GLU A 576 4.07 -29.02 2.74
CA GLU A 576 2.85 -29.62 2.20
C GLU A 576 2.14 -28.73 1.18
N GLN A 577 2.21 -27.40 1.35
CA GLN A 577 1.55 -26.49 0.44
C GLN A 577 2.30 -26.42 -0.90
N PRO A 578 1.59 -26.57 -2.04
CA PRO A 578 2.22 -26.55 -3.35
C PRO A 578 2.61 -25.13 -3.75
N ILE A 579 3.57 -25.04 -4.67
CA ILE A 579 4.01 -23.81 -5.32
C ILE A 579 3.09 -23.57 -6.52
N TYR A 580 2.18 -22.61 -6.43
CA TYR A 580 1.35 -22.24 -7.58
C TYR A 580 2.19 -21.50 -8.59
N THR A 581 2.17 -21.98 -9.84
CA THR A 581 3.08 -21.51 -10.89
C THR A 581 2.29 -21.32 -12.18
N LYS A 582 2.39 -20.17 -12.83
CA LYS A 582 1.97 -19.99 -14.22
C LYS A 582 2.95 -20.72 -15.14
N VAL A 583 2.45 -21.65 -15.93
CA VAL A 583 3.25 -22.38 -16.92
C VAL A 583 2.72 -22.08 -18.32
N TYR A 584 3.58 -21.48 -19.15
CA TYR A 584 3.31 -21.18 -20.56
C TYR A 584 3.90 -22.31 -21.40
N LEU A 585 3.05 -23.02 -22.14
CA LEU A 585 3.49 -24.07 -23.06
C LEU A 585 3.39 -23.60 -24.52
N PRO A 586 4.33 -24.01 -25.39
CA PRO A 586 4.22 -23.73 -26.81
C PRO A 586 2.93 -24.27 -27.43
N LYS A 587 2.42 -23.59 -28.45
CA LYS A 587 1.30 -24.10 -29.23
C LYS A 587 1.67 -25.47 -29.83
N ASN A 588 0.77 -26.44 -29.76
CA ASN A 588 1.01 -27.83 -30.19
C ASN A 588 2.14 -28.53 -29.40
N PHE A 589 2.15 -28.30 -28.09
CA PHE A 589 3.12 -28.94 -27.19
C PHE A 589 3.09 -30.47 -27.34
N ASP A 590 4.25 -31.05 -27.73
CA ASP A 590 4.46 -32.49 -27.80
C ASP A 590 5.57 -32.90 -26.84
N LYS A 591 5.22 -33.76 -25.89
CA LYS A 591 6.14 -34.28 -24.88
C LYS A 591 7.17 -35.27 -25.44
N SER A 592 6.94 -35.80 -26.64
CA SER A 592 7.86 -36.73 -27.35
C SER A 592 8.86 -36.05 -28.28
N ALA A 593 8.73 -34.73 -28.49
CA ALA A 593 9.63 -33.95 -29.33
C ALA A 593 11.03 -33.77 -28.68
N GLU A 594 11.90 -33.02 -29.33
CA GLU A 594 13.18 -32.61 -28.76
C GLU A 594 12.99 -31.81 -27.49
N LYS A 595 13.93 -31.96 -26.55
CA LYS A 595 13.92 -31.17 -25.31
C LYS A 595 14.00 -29.68 -25.58
N ARG A 596 13.25 -28.92 -24.83
CA ARG A 596 13.02 -27.48 -25.02
C ARG A 596 13.88 -26.62 -24.10
N ARG A 597 14.14 -25.41 -24.55
CA ARG A 597 14.64 -24.33 -23.68
C ARG A 597 13.54 -23.88 -22.74
N ALA A 598 13.91 -23.43 -21.55
CA ALA A 598 12.97 -22.84 -20.63
C ALA A 598 13.48 -21.54 -20.04
N VAL A 599 12.54 -20.71 -19.62
CA VAL A 599 12.83 -19.46 -18.92
C VAL A 599 11.93 -19.36 -17.68
N MET A 600 12.51 -18.97 -16.57
CA MET A 600 11.75 -18.61 -15.38
C MET A 600 11.69 -17.09 -15.25
N PHE A 601 10.49 -16.55 -15.24
CA PHE A 601 10.23 -15.20 -14.75
C PHE A 601 10.04 -15.26 -13.23
N THR A 602 10.69 -14.38 -12.51
CA THR A 602 10.56 -14.26 -11.06
C THR A 602 10.03 -12.88 -10.72
N HIS A 603 8.82 -12.81 -10.19
CA HIS A 603 8.18 -11.52 -9.89
C HIS A 603 8.93 -10.74 -8.81
N GLY A 604 8.77 -9.42 -8.79
CA GLY A 604 9.30 -8.52 -7.77
C GLY A 604 8.42 -8.44 -6.53
N ALA A 605 8.80 -7.59 -5.57
CA ALA A 605 8.07 -7.37 -4.33
C ALA A 605 7.61 -8.70 -3.71
N GLY A 606 8.49 -9.37 -2.97
CA GLY A 606 8.28 -10.75 -2.49
C GLY A 606 6.92 -11.04 -1.85
N TYR A 607 6.18 -10.00 -1.47
CA TYR A 607 4.82 -10.03 -0.93
C TYR A 607 3.70 -9.96 -2.00
N LEU A 608 4.02 -9.95 -3.30
CA LEU A 608 3.01 -10.00 -4.35
C LEU A 608 2.59 -11.43 -4.67
N GLN A 609 1.41 -11.57 -5.26
CA GLN A 609 0.96 -12.78 -5.92
C GLN A 609 0.92 -12.53 -7.43
N ASN A 610 1.56 -13.38 -8.23
CA ASN A 610 1.49 -13.31 -9.68
C ASN A 610 0.84 -14.56 -10.33
N ALA A 611 0.85 -15.71 -9.66
CA ALA A 611 0.17 -16.91 -10.14
C ALA A 611 -1.36 -16.87 -9.91
N HIS A 612 -1.97 -15.69 -10.02
CA HIS A 612 -3.43 -15.50 -10.00
C HIS A 612 -4.03 -15.57 -11.42
N LEU A 613 -5.36 -15.74 -11.49
CA LEU A 613 -6.09 -15.88 -12.76
C LEU A 613 -6.59 -14.56 -13.33
N GLY A 614 -6.29 -13.42 -12.70
CA GLY A 614 -6.58 -12.08 -13.19
C GLY A 614 -5.45 -11.48 -14.02
N TRP A 615 -5.65 -10.27 -14.52
CA TRP A 615 -4.64 -9.50 -15.24
C TRP A 615 -3.48 -9.13 -14.33
N SER A 616 -2.26 -9.40 -14.79
CA SER A 616 -1.07 -9.16 -14.00
C SER A 616 -0.62 -7.70 -14.09
N VAL A 617 -0.12 -7.16 -12.96
CA VAL A 617 0.65 -5.90 -12.96
C VAL A 617 1.94 -6.04 -13.77
N TYR A 618 2.44 -7.26 -13.95
CA TYR A 618 3.53 -7.64 -14.83
C TYR A 618 3.03 -7.97 -16.24
N PHE A 619 2.20 -7.10 -16.82
CA PHE A 619 1.57 -7.34 -18.13
C PHE A 619 2.59 -7.38 -19.29
N ARG A 620 3.72 -6.66 -19.18
CA ARG A 620 4.80 -6.73 -20.17
C ARG A 620 5.50 -8.08 -20.12
N GLU A 621 5.72 -8.57 -18.91
CA GLU A 621 6.28 -9.90 -18.65
C GLU A 621 5.33 -10.99 -19.14
N PHE A 622 4.01 -10.85 -18.88
CA PHE A 622 2.99 -11.73 -19.47
C PHE A 622 3.10 -11.77 -21.00
N MET A 623 3.16 -10.60 -21.64
CA MET A 623 3.26 -10.52 -23.10
C MET A 623 4.59 -11.08 -23.63
N PHE A 624 5.70 -10.85 -22.93
CA PHE A 624 7.01 -11.39 -23.28
C PHE A 624 7.06 -12.91 -23.08
N ASN A 625 6.53 -13.42 -21.99
CA ASN A 625 6.43 -14.86 -21.72
C ASN A 625 5.56 -15.56 -22.77
N SER A 626 4.47 -14.93 -23.18
CA SER A 626 3.62 -15.40 -24.29
C SER A 626 4.39 -15.45 -25.60
N MET A 627 5.19 -14.41 -25.92
CA MET A 627 6.05 -14.36 -27.09
C MET A 627 7.11 -15.48 -27.07
N LEU A 628 7.77 -15.69 -25.94
CA LEU A 628 8.76 -16.78 -25.77
C LEU A 628 8.12 -18.16 -25.98
N ALA A 629 6.91 -18.36 -25.43
CA ALA A 629 6.19 -19.62 -25.62
C ALA A 629 5.84 -19.88 -27.10
N GLN A 630 5.49 -18.85 -27.85
CA GLN A 630 5.27 -18.97 -29.32
C GLN A 630 6.53 -19.33 -30.08
N GLN A 631 7.69 -19.00 -29.53
CA GLN A 631 9.01 -19.34 -30.09
C GLN A 631 9.54 -20.70 -29.60
N GLY A 632 8.70 -21.45 -28.89
CA GLY A 632 9.01 -22.81 -28.47
C GLY A 632 9.64 -22.96 -27.09
N TYR A 633 9.78 -21.88 -26.32
CA TYR A 633 10.19 -21.95 -24.93
C TYR A 633 9.07 -22.47 -24.04
N VAL A 634 9.44 -23.17 -22.98
CA VAL A 634 8.57 -23.33 -21.81
C VAL A 634 8.86 -22.18 -20.85
N VAL A 635 7.83 -21.48 -20.36
CA VAL A 635 8.04 -20.38 -19.41
C VAL A 635 7.33 -20.69 -18.09
N MET A 636 8.01 -20.42 -16.99
CA MET A 636 7.53 -20.60 -15.63
C MET A 636 7.47 -19.24 -14.91
N ASP A 637 6.48 -19.07 -14.06
CA ASP A 637 6.28 -17.87 -13.24
C ASP A 637 5.69 -18.32 -11.90
N PRO A 638 6.56 -18.73 -10.95
CA PRO A 638 6.13 -19.28 -9.67
C PRO A 638 5.83 -18.20 -8.64
N ASP A 639 4.77 -18.41 -7.83
CA ASP A 639 4.60 -17.75 -6.55
C ASP A 639 5.40 -18.51 -5.49
N TYR A 640 6.64 -18.11 -5.32
CA TYR A 640 7.57 -18.67 -4.33
C TYR A 640 7.14 -18.28 -2.90
N ARG A 641 7.71 -18.97 -1.87
CA ARG A 641 7.52 -18.57 -0.47
C ARG A 641 7.87 -17.11 -0.25
N ALA A 642 7.05 -16.39 0.42
CA ALA A 642 6.86 -14.97 0.64
C ALA A 642 5.65 -14.39 -0.09
N SER A 643 5.25 -14.96 -1.24
CA SER A 643 4.14 -14.46 -2.05
C SER A 643 2.83 -14.44 -1.27
N GLU A 644 1.98 -13.45 -1.59
CA GLU A 644 0.67 -13.21 -0.99
C GLU A 644 -0.37 -14.25 -1.45
N GLY A 645 -1.44 -14.41 -0.70
CA GLY A 645 -2.59 -15.26 -1.06
C GLY A 645 -2.54 -16.68 -0.47
N TYR A 646 -1.46 -17.03 0.21
CA TYR A 646 -1.19 -18.38 0.67
C TYR A 646 -1.12 -18.50 2.20
N GLY A 647 -1.44 -17.43 2.92
CA GLY A 647 -1.47 -17.35 4.37
C GLY A 647 -0.13 -16.98 5.01
N ARG A 648 -0.18 -16.82 6.35
CA ARG A 648 0.93 -16.32 7.17
C ARG A 648 2.19 -17.16 7.06
N ASP A 649 2.08 -18.48 7.20
CA ASP A 649 3.26 -19.35 7.29
C ASP A 649 4.04 -19.45 5.96
N TRP A 650 3.34 -19.32 4.82
CA TRP A 650 3.96 -19.17 3.51
C TRP A 650 4.70 -17.86 3.39
N ARG A 651 4.06 -16.78 3.80
CA ARG A 651 4.63 -15.43 3.76
C ARG A 651 5.86 -15.30 4.65
N THR A 652 5.79 -15.81 5.89
CA THR A 652 6.85 -15.67 6.88
C THR A 652 8.00 -16.68 6.76
N ALA A 653 7.90 -17.62 5.82
CA ALA A 653 8.94 -18.65 5.59
C ALA A 653 10.34 -18.07 5.27
N ILE A 654 10.41 -16.82 4.81
CA ILE A 654 11.65 -16.10 4.49
C ILE A 654 12.24 -15.33 5.67
N TYR A 655 11.60 -15.38 6.84
CA TYR A 655 12.05 -14.64 8.00
C TYR A 655 13.52 -14.93 8.33
N ARG A 656 14.31 -13.88 8.41
CA ARG A 656 15.75 -13.87 8.66
C ARG A 656 16.61 -14.59 7.61
N HIS A 657 16.04 -15.06 6.48
CA HIS A 657 16.82 -15.74 5.44
C HIS A 657 16.16 -15.64 4.07
N MET A 658 16.01 -14.41 3.57
CA MET A 658 15.57 -14.16 2.19
C MET A 658 16.53 -14.79 1.19
N GLY A 659 15.99 -15.28 0.08
CA GLY A 659 16.75 -15.90 -1.03
C GLY A 659 16.96 -17.41 -0.90
N LYS A 660 16.83 -18.02 0.29
CA LYS A 660 17.02 -19.47 0.44
C LYS A 660 15.71 -20.25 0.20
N PRO A 661 14.60 -19.97 0.89
CA PRO A 661 13.34 -20.67 0.63
C PRO A 661 12.87 -20.50 -0.80
N GLU A 662 13.01 -19.31 -1.35
CA GLU A 662 12.57 -18.97 -2.69
C GLU A 662 13.38 -19.71 -3.77
N VAL A 663 14.70 -19.78 -3.63
CA VAL A 663 15.57 -20.54 -4.56
C VAL A 663 15.27 -22.03 -4.51
N GLN A 664 14.90 -22.58 -3.34
CA GLN A 664 14.41 -23.95 -3.23
C GLN A 664 13.12 -24.16 -4.03
N ASP A 665 12.15 -23.24 -3.92
CA ASP A 665 10.90 -23.28 -4.67
C ASP A 665 11.14 -23.14 -6.18
N MET A 666 12.08 -22.27 -6.58
CA MET A 666 12.51 -22.14 -7.99
C MET A 666 13.09 -23.47 -8.51
N ARG A 667 13.87 -24.16 -7.70
CA ARG A 667 14.42 -25.48 -8.06
C ARG A 667 13.33 -26.52 -8.24
N ASP A 668 12.35 -26.57 -7.35
CA ASP A 668 11.21 -27.47 -7.48
C ASP A 668 10.43 -27.21 -8.77
N ALA A 669 10.21 -25.92 -9.12
CA ALA A 669 9.53 -25.54 -10.34
C ALA A 669 10.33 -25.96 -11.60
N VAL A 670 11.66 -25.80 -11.60
CA VAL A 670 12.53 -26.25 -12.69
C VAL A 670 12.48 -27.79 -12.83
N ASN A 671 12.61 -28.52 -11.74
CA ASN A 671 12.52 -29.98 -11.74
C ASN A 671 11.19 -30.46 -12.33
N TRP A 672 10.09 -29.82 -11.93
CA TRP A 672 8.76 -30.17 -12.42
C TRP A 672 8.63 -29.99 -13.94
N VAL A 673 9.12 -28.87 -14.52
CA VAL A 673 9.03 -28.66 -15.98
C VAL A 673 9.97 -29.58 -16.75
N VAL A 674 11.13 -29.94 -16.20
CA VAL A 674 12.02 -30.95 -16.77
C VAL A 674 11.30 -32.31 -16.89
N GLU A 675 10.57 -32.71 -15.87
CA GLU A 675 9.84 -33.98 -15.84
C GLU A 675 8.52 -33.94 -16.65
N ASN A 676 7.80 -32.84 -16.60
CA ASN A 676 6.43 -32.74 -17.07
C ASN A 676 6.27 -31.96 -18.39
N ALA A 677 7.18 -31.07 -18.72
CA ALA A 677 7.11 -30.19 -19.89
C ALA A 677 8.28 -30.38 -20.90
N ASN A 678 8.97 -31.51 -20.83
CA ASN A 678 10.06 -31.90 -21.74
C ASN A 678 11.16 -30.83 -21.90
N VAL A 679 11.54 -30.23 -20.77
CA VAL A 679 12.58 -29.19 -20.71
C VAL A 679 13.96 -29.83 -20.60
N ASP A 680 14.95 -29.26 -21.28
CA ASP A 680 16.36 -29.58 -21.08
C ASP A 680 16.87 -28.85 -19.83
N LYS A 681 17.27 -29.58 -18.82
CA LYS A 681 17.78 -29.01 -17.55
C LYS A 681 19.01 -28.11 -17.74
N ASP A 682 19.79 -28.33 -18.80
CA ASP A 682 21.00 -27.57 -19.11
C ASP A 682 20.71 -26.35 -20.02
N ARG A 683 19.42 -26.05 -20.27
CA ARG A 683 18.97 -24.94 -21.10
C ARG A 683 17.82 -24.17 -20.44
N VAL A 684 18.02 -23.84 -19.17
CA VAL A 684 17.07 -23.06 -18.37
C VAL A 684 17.70 -21.73 -17.98
N GLY A 685 17.03 -20.62 -18.29
CA GLY A 685 17.42 -19.27 -17.88
C GLY A 685 16.43 -18.66 -16.89
N THR A 686 16.84 -17.57 -16.26
CA THR A 686 15.95 -16.81 -15.37
C THR A 686 16.05 -15.31 -15.62
N TYR A 687 14.95 -14.58 -15.32
CA TYR A 687 14.98 -13.14 -15.27
C TYR A 687 13.94 -12.62 -14.27
N GLY A 688 14.20 -11.47 -13.70
CA GLY A 688 13.27 -10.83 -12.80
C GLY A 688 13.72 -9.44 -12.39
N GLY A 689 12.77 -8.62 -11.95
CA GLY A 689 13.01 -7.26 -11.54
C GLY A 689 12.84 -7.08 -10.02
N SER A 690 13.58 -6.11 -9.43
CA SER A 690 13.46 -5.79 -8.01
C SER A 690 13.79 -7.00 -7.12
N TYR A 691 12.83 -7.50 -6.34
CA TYR A 691 12.99 -8.76 -5.61
C TYR A 691 13.30 -9.94 -6.55
N GLY A 692 12.69 -9.99 -7.73
CA GLY A 692 13.01 -10.99 -8.75
C GLY A 692 14.44 -10.86 -9.28
N GLY A 693 14.98 -9.64 -9.38
CA GLY A 693 16.39 -9.39 -9.66
C GLY A 693 17.31 -9.86 -8.54
N PHE A 694 16.91 -9.65 -7.30
CA PHE A 694 17.58 -10.21 -6.12
C PHE A 694 17.60 -11.75 -6.18
N LEU A 695 16.47 -12.40 -6.48
CA LEU A 695 16.39 -13.86 -6.58
C LEU A 695 17.19 -14.41 -7.78
N THR A 696 17.26 -13.67 -8.89
CA THR A 696 18.14 -14.00 -10.00
C THR A 696 19.61 -14.04 -9.54
N LEU A 697 20.05 -13.05 -8.75
CA LEU A 697 21.39 -13.05 -8.19
C LEU A 697 21.59 -14.21 -7.20
N MET A 698 20.68 -14.37 -6.24
CA MET A 698 20.79 -15.42 -5.22
C MET A 698 20.87 -16.80 -5.87
N SER A 699 20.03 -17.09 -6.87
CA SER A 699 20.08 -18.38 -7.58
C SER A 699 21.39 -18.60 -8.31
N LEU A 700 21.93 -17.60 -9.04
CA LEU A 700 23.18 -17.73 -9.77
C LEU A 700 24.42 -17.82 -8.85
N PHE A 701 24.36 -17.21 -7.66
CA PHE A 701 25.48 -17.15 -6.74
C PHE A 701 25.50 -18.32 -5.75
N THR A 702 24.34 -18.80 -5.32
CA THR A 702 24.23 -19.84 -4.28
C THR A 702 23.86 -21.21 -4.82
N ASP A 703 23.29 -21.28 -6.03
CA ASP A 703 22.85 -22.50 -6.71
C ASP A 703 23.19 -22.46 -8.21
N PRO A 704 24.47 -22.37 -8.59
CA PRO A 704 24.92 -22.09 -9.96
C PRO A 704 24.54 -23.18 -10.98
N ASP A 705 24.10 -24.35 -10.55
CA ASP A 705 23.65 -25.43 -11.43
C ASP A 705 22.15 -25.34 -11.78
N LEU A 706 21.41 -24.39 -11.16
CA LEU A 706 19.98 -24.23 -11.40
C LEU A 706 19.69 -23.59 -12.76
N PHE A 707 20.43 -22.51 -13.10
CA PHE A 707 20.23 -21.76 -14.33
C PHE A 707 21.52 -21.62 -15.13
N GLN A 708 21.42 -21.64 -16.46
CA GLN A 708 22.56 -21.44 -17.36
C GLN A 708 22.89 -19.96 -17.58
N THR A 709 21.94 -19.06 -17.32
CA THR A 709 22.11 -17.61 -17.44
C THR A 709 21.00 -16.89 -16.70
N GLY A 710 21.23 -15.64 -16.33
CA GLY A 710 20.20 -14.82 -15.73
C GLY A 710 20.29 -13.35 -16.08
N ALA A 711 19.13 -12.65 -16.05
CA ALA A 711 19.04 -11.20 -16.18
C ALA A 711 18.41 -10.61 -14.92
N ALA A 712 19.22 -9.88 -14.17
CA ALA A 712 18.80 -9.19 -12.93
C ALA A 712 18.49 -7.73 -13.25
N ILE A 713 17.22 -7.34 -13.06
CA ILE A 713 16.69 -6.04 -13.42
C ILE A 713 16.46 -5.24 -12.13
N ARG A 714 16.96 -3.98 -12.03
CA ARG A 714 16.74 -3.11 -10.85
C ARG A 714 16.86 -3.87 -9.52
N LEU A 715 17.97 -4.56 -9.39
CA LEU A 715 18.24 -5.59 -8.39
C LEU A 715 18.54 -5.02 -6.98
N VAL A 716 18.17 -5.75 -5.94
CA VAL A 716 18.70 -5.54 -4.59
C VAL A 716 19.92 -6.43 -4.41
N SER A 717 21.08 -5.84 -4.12
CA SER A 717 22.33 -6.58 -3.83
C SER A 717 22.67 -6.63 -2.34
N ASP A 718 22.15 -5.64 -1.57
CA ASP A 718 22.39 -5.53 -0.13
C ASP A 718 21.16 -4.98 0.58
N TRP A 719 20.50 -5.79 1.37
CA TRP A 719 19.27 -5.43 2.08
C TRP A 719 19.46 -4.32 3.10
N ALA A 720 20.68 -4.07 3.58
CA ALA A 720 20.96 -2.96 4.48
C ALA A 720 20.74 -1.58 3.84
N HIS A 721 20.74 -1.50 2.52
CA HIS A 721 20.45 -0.30 1.73
C HIS A 721 18.96 -0.08 1.45
N TYR A 722 18.12 -1.09 1.70
CA TYR A 722 16.71 -0.97 1.42
C TYR A 722 15.94 -0.22 2.53
N ASN A 723 14.63 -0.01 2.37
CA ASN A 723 13.84 0.76 3.32
C ASN A 723 13.51 -0.02 4.61
N HIS A 724 13.34 0.72 5.69
CA HIS A 724 13.01 0.15 7.00
C HIS A 724 11.66 -0.58 6.99
N GLY A 725 10.60 0.06 6.47
CA GLY A 725 9.23 -0.44 6.55
C GLY A 725 8.99 -1.82 5.91
N TYR A 726 9.86 -2.23 4.96
CA TYR A 726 9.85 -3.58 4.39
C TYR A 726 10.89 -4.49 5.05
N THR A 727 12.15 -4.03 5.09
CA THR A 727 13.29 -4.91 5.41
C THR A 727 13.31 -5.32 6.87
N SER A 728 12.97 -4.40 7.79
CA SER A 728 12.97 -4.69 9.23
C SER A 728 11.88 -5.70 9.64
N ASN A 729 10.81 -5.83 8.88
CA ASN A 729 9.82 -6.89 9.10
C ASN A 729 10.47 -8.27 8.98
N ILE A 730 11.24 -8.47 7.91
CA ILE A 730 11.73 -9.79 7.50
C ILE A 730 13.10 -10.09 8.12
N LEU A 731 13.99 -9.09 8.20
CA LEU A 731 15.38 -9.28 8.64
C LEU A 731 15.68 -8.63 9.99
N ASN A 732 14.69 -8.04 10.68
CA ASN A 732 14.87 -7.16 11.83
C ASN A 732 15.70 -5.92 11.44
N THR A 733 16.37 -5.24 12.38
CA THR A 733 17.32 -4.19 12.02
C THR A 733 18.75 -4.76 11.91
N PRO A 734 19.65 -4.17 11.13
CA PRO A 734 21.03 -4.64 11.04
C PRO A 734 21.76 -4.63 12.40
N GLU A 735 21.34 -3.78 13.32
CA GLU A 735 21.88 -3.70 14.68
C GLU A 735 21.45 -4.89 15.55
N ASP A 736 20.21 -5.35 15.37
CA ASP A 736 19.67 -6.48 16.12
C ASP A 736 20.04 -7.83 15.50
N ASP A 737 20.19 -7.89 14.15
CA ASP A 737 20.34 -9.16 13.43
C ASP A 737 21.24 -9.06 12.18
N ALA A 738 22.51 -8.75 12.37
CA ALA A 738 23.50 -8.71 11.29
C ALA A 738 23.61 -10.04 10.52
N ILE A 739 23.38 -11.18 11.20
CA ILE A 739 23.37 -12.52 10.57
C ILE A 739 22.34 -12.60 9.46
N ALA A 740 21.14 -12.07 9.68
CA ALA A 740 20.06 -12.11 8.69
C ALA A 740 20.44 -11.33 7.43
N TYR A 741 21.07 -10.19 7.55
CA TYR A 741 21.52 -9.36 6.43
C TYR A 741 22.62 -10.03 5.60
N GLU A 742 23.64 -10.57 6.25
CA GLU A 742 24.74 -11.26 5.57
C GLU A 742 24.25 -12.44 4.75
N ARG A 743 23.39 -13.30 5.33
CA ARG A 743 22.90 -14.51 4.63
C ARG A 743 21.80 -14.24 3.61
N SER A 744 21.22 -13.04 3.61
CA SER A 744 20.15 -12.65 2.68
C SER A 744 20.61 -11.70 1.57
N SER A 745 21.81 -11.12 1.63
CA SER A 745 22.27 -10.12 0.66
C SER A 745 23.20 -10.73 -0.37
N PRO A 746 22.87 -10.71 -1.68
CA PRO A 746 23.63 -11.33 -2.75
C PRO A 746 25.11 -10.92 -2.81
N ILE A 747 25.45 -9.69 -2.41
CA ILE A 747 26.81 -9.16 -2.47
C ILE A 747 27.81 -10.02 -1.66
N TYR A 748 27.34 -10.71 -0.62
CA TYR A 748 28.17 -11.64 0.17
C TYR A 748 28.45 -12.96 -0.56
N PHE A 749 27.68 -13.30 -1.57
CA PHE A 749 27.76 -14.55 -2.32
C PHE A 749 28.29 -14.36 -3.76
N ALA A 750 28.67 -13.14 -4.13
CA ALA A 750 29.10 -12.77 -5.48
C ALA A 750 30.27 -13.62 -6.02
N GLU A 751 31.08 -14.22 -5.11
CA GLU A 751 32.13 -15.17 -5.47
C GLU A 751 31.59 -16.41 -6.18
N GLY A 752 30.33 -16.82 -5.93
CA GLY A 752 29.68 -17.97 -6.55
C GLY A 752 29.28 -17.78 -8.02
N LEU A 753 29.39 -16.57 -8.58
CA LEU A 753 29.07 -16.33 -9.99
C LEU A 753 29.98 -17.11 -10.94
N THR A 754 29.39 -18.05 -11.68
CA THR A 754 30.05 -18.89 -12.70
C THR A 754 29.29 -18.92 -14.03
N LYS A 755 28.14 -18.25 -14.10
CA LYS A 755 27.24 -18.22 -15.26
C LYS A 755 27.10 -16.81 -15.81
N PRO A 756 26.77 -16.64 -17.09
CA PRO A 756 26.52 -15.34 -17.68
C PRO A 756 25.39 -14.58 -16.96
N LEU A 757 25.69 -13.36 -16.54
CA LEU A 757 24.77 -12.46 -15.84
C LEU A 757 24.62 -11.15 -16.59
N LEU A 758 23.38 -10.76 -16.91
CA LEU A 758 23.04 -9.42 -17.39
C LEU A 758 22.44 -8.60 -16.24
N ILE A 759 23.00 -7.43 -15.97
CA ILE A 759 22.51 -6.47 -14.99
C ILE A 759 21.87 -5.29 -15.71
N ASN A 760 20.58 -5.05 -15.52
CA ASN A 760 19.85 -3.90 -16.04
C ASN A 760 19.55 -2.93 -14.91
N ALA A 761 20.11 -1.72 -14.96
CA ALA A 761 20.14 -0.80 -13.85
C ALA A 761 19.58 0.60 -14.18
N PRO A 762 18.43 0.98 -13.65
CA PRO A 762 17.93 2.37 -13.71
C PRO A 762 18.75 3.29 -12.80
N MET A 763 19.03 4.52 -13.27
CA MET A 763 19.91 5.44 -12.52
C MET A 763 19.15 6.42 -11.62
N VAL A 764 17.86 6.65 -11.88
CA VAL A 764 17.02 7.53 -11.04
C VAL A 764 15.99 6.73 -10.26
N ASP A 765 16.40 5.53 -9.83
CA ASP A 765 15.60 4.63 -9.01
C ASP A 765 15.63 5.09 -7.54
N ASP A 766 14.49 5.56 -7.03
CA ASP A 766 14.30 6.00 -5.66
C ASP A 766 13.77 4.88 -4.72
N ASN A 767 13.50 3.70 -5.29
CA ASN A 767 13.11 2.51 -4.54
C ASN A 767 14.30 1.57 -4.26
N VAL A 768 14.97 1.07 -5.31
CA VAL A 768 16.23 0.32 -5.19
C VAL A 768 17.35 1.19 -5.76
N PHE A 769 18.13 1.77 -4.90
CA PHE A 769 19.14 2.75 -5.32
C PHE A 769 20.14 2.16 -6.31
N PHE A 770 20.47 2.92 -7.35
CA PHE A 770 21.53 2.57 -8.31
C PHE A 770 22.87 2.21 -7.63
N GLN A 771 23.08 2.71 -6.41
CA GLN A 771 24.22 2.36 -5.55
C GLN A 771 24.36 0.85 -5.34
N ASP A 772 23.27 0.09 -5.27
CA ASP A 772 23.30 -1.37 -5.14
C ASP A 772 23.99 -2.04 -6.33
N THR A 773 23.64 -1.59 -7.54
CA THR A 773 24.31 -2.04 -8.76
C THR A 773 25.79 -1.65 -8.78
N VAL A 774 26.13 -0.40 -8.45
CA VAL A 774 27.51 0.10 -8.44
C VAL A 774 28.38 -0.72 -7.47
N ARG A 775 27.89 -1.00 -6.28
CA ARG A 775 28.61 -1.82 -5.29
C ARG A 775 28.80 -3.26 -5.75
N LEU A 776 27.75 -3.86 -6.31
CA LEU A 776 27.84 -5.24 -6.82
C LEU A 776 28.83 -5.35 -7.97
N VAL A 777 28.76 -4.42 -8.93
CA VAL A 777 29.72 -4.39 -10.06
C VAL A 777 31.16 -4.25 -9.57
N GLN A 778 31.43 -3.34 -8.62
CA GLN A 778 32.75 -3.21 -8.02
C GLN A 778 33.19 -4.52 -7.35
N ARG A 779 32.30 -5.18 -6.59
CA ARG A 779 32.58 -6.46 -5.95
C ARG A 779 32.91 -7.57 -6.97
N LEU A 780 32.19 -7.65 -8.07
CA LEU A 780 32.44 -8.63 -9.15
C LEU A 780 33.80 -8.37 -9.83
N ILE A 781 34.18 -7.11 -10.04
CA ILE A 781 35.48 -6.72 -10.57
C ILE A 781 36.60 -7.15 -9.62
N GLU A 782 36.48 -6.89 -8.32
CA GLU A 782 37.47 -7.30 -7.31
C GLU A 782 37.61 -8.82 -7.19
N LEU A 783 36.53 -9.56 -7.48
CA LEU A 783 36.52 -11.01 -7.54
C LEU A 783 36.96 -11.58 -8.90
N GLU A 784 37.45 -10.71 -9.83
CA GLU A 784 37.88 -11.07 -11.17
C GLU A 784 36.86 -11.87 -11.99
N LYS A 785 35.52 -11.61 -11.76
CA LYS A 785 34.46 -12.24 -12.55
C LYS A 785 34.43 -11.67 -13.97
N GLN A 786 34.21 -12.53 -14.96
CA GLN A 786 34.30 -12.15 -16.39
C GLN A 786 32.95 -12.21 -17.10
N ASP A 787 32.09 -13.13 -16.70
CA ASP A 787 30.83 -13.40 -17.39
C ASP A 787 29.64 -12.54 -16.86
N PHE A 788 29.85 -11.21 -16.74
CA PHE A 788 28.76 -10.28 -16.47
C PHE A 788 28.79 -9.05 -17.37
N GLU A 789 27.61 -8.57 -17.70
CA GLU A 789 27.40 -7.35 -18.50
C GLU A 789 26.45 -6.42 -17.73
N THR A 790 26.65 -5.11 -17.88
CA THR A 790 25.79 -4.10 -17.25
C THR A 790 25.22 -3.15 -18.28
N ALA A 791 23.91 -2.98 -18.31
CA ALA A 791 23.20 -1.96 -19.07
C ALA A 791 22.61 -0.94 -18.11
N ILE A 792 22.89 0.34 -18.36
CA ILE A 792 22.39 1.45 -17.53
C ILE A 792 21.33 2.26 -18.27
N TYR A 793 20.29 2.67 -17.54
CA TYR A 793 19.15 3.43 -18.05
C TYR A 793 19.06 4.77 -17.31
N PRO A 794 19.70 5.83 -17.87
CA PRO A 794 20.00 7.06 -17.13
C PRO A 794 18.80 7.89 -16.69
N VAL A 795 17.66 7.75 -17.37
CA VAL A 795 16.43 8.53 -17.07
C VAL A 795 15.34 7.71 -16.41
N GLU A 796 15.60 6.42 -16.17
CA GLU A 796 14.57 5.51 -15.70
C GLU A 796 14.52 5.41 -14.18
N PRO A 797 13.32 5.50 -13.60
CA PRO A 797 13.04 5.16 -12.22
C PRO A 797 12.86 3.63 -12.07
N HIS A 798 12.46 3.16 -10.89
CA HIS A 798 12.26 1.73 -10.59
C HIS A 798 11.30 1.03 -11.57
N GLY A 799 10.17 1.63 -11.89
CA GLY A 799 9.29 1.22 -12.99
C GLY A 799 9.61 2.05 -14.23
N PHE A 800 10.19 1.44 -15.25
CA PHE A 800 10.55 2.17 -16.46
C PHE A 800 9.36 2.91 -17.06
N VAL A 801 9.60 4.13 -17.53
CA VAL A 801 8.56 4.97 -18.11
C VAL A 801 8.68 5.12 -19.64
N GLN A 802 9.89 4.98 -20.18
CA GLN A 802 10.09 5.17 -21.61
C GLN A 802 9.95 3.86 -22.39
N PRO A 803 9.08 3.79 -23.41
CA PRO A 803 8.98 2.61 -24.29
C PRO A 803 10.30 2.17 -24.92
N SER A 804 11.18 3.12 -25.23
CA SER A 804 12.52 2.83 -25.76
C SER A 804 13.41 2.10 -24.78
N SER A 805 13.33 2.44 -23.49
CA SER A 805 14.09 1.77 -22.44
C SER A 805 13.57 0.35 -22.20
N TRP A 806 12.23 0.18 -22.12
CA TRP A 806 11.61 -1.14 -22.08
C TRP A 806 12.05 -2.03 -23.25
N LEU A 807 12.04 -1.46 -24.46
CA LEU A 807 12.44 -2.21 -25.66
C LEU A 807 13.92 -2.60 -25.63
N ASP A 808 14.82 -1.71 -25.19
CA ASP A 808 16.26 -2.03 -25.10
C ASP A 808 16.53 -3.08 -24.04
N GLU A 809 15.91 -2.95 -22.87
CA GLU A 809 16.02 -3.92 -21.78
C GLU A 809 15.63 -5.33 -22.22
N TYR A 810 14.44 -5.48 -22.78
CA TYR A 810 13.95 -6.78 -23.22
C TYR A 810 14.65 -7.34 -24.46
N ARG A 811 15.23 -6.49 -25.34
CA ARG A 811 16.11 -6.93 -26.41
C ARG A 811 17.39 -7.57 -25.87
N ARG A 812 17.96 -7.00 -24.81
CA ARG A 812 19.17 -7.56 -24.18
C ARG A 812 18.84 -8.88 -23.49
N ILE A 813 17.74 -8.96 -22.78
CA ILE A 813 17.27 -10.20 -22.14
C ILE A 813 17.01 -11.29 -23.19
N TYR A 814 16.29 -10.95 -24.26
CA TYR A 814 15.99 -11.87 -25.33
C TYR A 814 17.27 -12.37 -26.03
N LYS A 815 18.20 -11.44 -26.34
CA LYS A 815 19.51 -11.79 -26.91
C LYS A 815 20.29 -12.73 -25.98
N LEU A 816 20.26 -12.48 -24.67
CA LEU A 816 20.94 -13.35 -23.69
C LEU A 816 20.39 -14.78 -23.78
N PHE A 817 19.08 -14.96 -23.77
CA PHE A 817 18.46 -16.28 -23.86
C PHE A 817 18.74 -16.98 -25.21
N GLU A 818 18.64 -16.25 -26.34
CA GLU A 818 18.94 -16.81 -27.66
C GLU A 818 20.42 -17.25 -27.82
N THR A 819 21.33 -16.66 -27.08
CA THR A 819 22.78 -16.95 -27.19
C THR A 819 23.28 -17.94 -26.15
N LYS A 820 22.59 -18.10 -25.02
CA LYS A 820 23.07 -18.90 -23.89
C LYS A 820 22.23 -20.15 -23.59
N LEU A 821 21.00 -20.23 -24.12
CA LEU A 821 20.12 -21.40 -24.05
C LEU A 821 19.93 -22.10 -25.42
#